data_a3303c5f7ddf27cfd6a3624668e9f569
#
_entry.id   a3303c5f7ddf27cfd6a3624668e9f569
#
_cell.length_a   1.000
_cell.length_b   1.000
_cell.length_c   1.000
_cell.angle_alpha   90.00
_cell.angle_beta   90.00
_cell.angle_gamma   90.00
#
_symmetry.space_group_name_H-M   'P 1'
#
loop_
_entity.id
_entity.type
_entity.pdbx_description
1 polymer ?
#
loop_
_entity_poly.entity_id
_entity_poly.type
_entity_poly.pdbx_seq_one_letter_code
_entity_poly.pdbx_strand_id
1 'polypeptide(L)'
;MDIKFTHRLSYKQARLTVLVGFILGTLLSLLQIGIDYASEDASINREIMSLLEISHNPASRIAYNIDAELAQELTLGLLRSPAIISAQLTDNNNTVLASVKRPELQSSYRMISDFLFGAKRQFEDRLYLDHLPNESLGVLSLEVDTYAFGSRFLRRAEITLLNGFARSLILTGLLLALFYVMLTKPLVRVIRELSGRDPRNAEATTLECPAGHANDEIGVLVKVANQQFENIATEIQQRRNAENRLTDYLGQLETIVSARTAELKAINARLSQSNAELEVARSTALEMAEARSAFLANMSHEIRTPLNGLLGMIALSLDGPLNAEQQQQLSIAHDSGKVLVELLNDILDLSKFDAGQLELEHIPFDLGSLIEDTANLLSQNAAPSVELTCLIDPHFPALVLGDPTRVRQIVSNLLSNALKFTRFGRVDVRLSAYQDGVRIEVCDTGIGIAQEAQVKIFQPFTQAGAGITRQYGGTGLGLALTYNLCEAMRGRLTISSETGFGSQFCAELPLPCHTRALAPAPLRGKILAITPASSGLAELLQSLLPVWGLEYAQRTIDDSLLGVTPDVVITDCPECLFGLRPTLGTPILLVTAYGSFLPSEEATALAPLQQQARPLARNALYQNLRRTLQPDLATISDAQLETSPSIQRGRVLLVEDNPVNQLVAKGMLGKLGCDVIVAAHGAEALDQLEYHAFDLVLMDCNMPVMDGYEASRQIRQSGRWPDLPIVALTANAMSEERERCRAAGMSDYLAKPFRREELAALLDQWIPTKTAP
;
A
#
# COMPACT_ATOMS: atom_id res chain seq x y z
N MET A 1 54.66 4.41 -4.50
CA MET A 1 53.45 4.10 -5.33
C MET A 1 52.30 3.83 -4.39
N ASP A 2 51.43 4.83 -4.26
CA ASP A 2 50.22 4.65 -3.42
C ASP A 2 49.18 3.81 -4.19
N ILE A 3 49.13 2.56 -3.86
CA ILE A 3 48.07 1.67 -4.38
C ILE A 3 46.76 2.09 -3.71
N LYS A 4 45.84 2.64 -4.52
CA LYS A 4 44.49 2.99 -4.05
C LYS A 4 43.90 1.83 -3.26
N PHE A 5 43.24 2.11 -2.15
CA PHE A 5 42.68 1.12 -1.24
C PHE A 5 41.84 0.04 -1.95
N THR A 6 41.11 0.44 -3.00
CA THR A 6 40.28 -0.46 -3.83
C THR A 6 41.07 -1.42 -4.73
N HIS A 7 42.37 -1.18 -4.92
CA HIS A 7 43.25 -2.03 -5.76
C HIS A 7 44.11 -2.99 -4.92
N ARG A 8 44.06 -2.92 -3.58
CA ARG A 8 44.78 -3.87 -2.72
C ARG A 8 44.23 -5.27 -2.91
N LEU A 9 45.12 -6.23 -3.08
CA LEU A 9 44.77 -7.64 -3.30
C LEU A 9 43.86 -8.17 -2.19
N SER A 10 44.12 -7.78 -0.95
CA SER A 10 43.31 -8.09 0.23
C SER A 10 41.88 -7.58 0.15
N TYR A 11 41.65 -6.38 -0.41
CA TYR A 11 40.30 -5.84 -0.60
C TYR A 11 39.54 -6.56 -1.70
N LYS A 12 40.20 -6.83 -2.84
CA LYS A 12 39.55 -7.56 -3.94
C LYS A 12 39.19 -8.98 -3.52
N GLN A 13 40.10 -9.64 -2.80
CA GLN A 13 39.87 -10.99 -2.27
C GLN A 13 38.77 -11.00 -1.20
N ALA A 14 38.80 -10.05 -0.25
CA ALA A 14 37.74 -9.95 0.77
C ALA A 14 36.35 -9.74 0.13
N ARG A 15 36.26 -8.85 -0.85
CA ARG A 15 35.01 -8.61 -1.61
C ARG A 15 34.51 -9.86 -2.33
N LEU A 16 35.41 -10.58 -2.99
CA LEU A 16 35.06 -11.81 -3.69
C LEU A 16 34.61 -12.89 -2.72
N THR A 17 35.31 -13.02 -1.60
CA THR A 17 34.99 -13.99 -0.53
C THR A 17 33.63 -13.75 0.07
N VAL A 18 33.30 -12.49 0.36
CA VAL A 18 31.98 -12.12 0.88
C VAL A 18 30.89 -12.44 -0.14
N LEU A 19 31.13 -12.08 -1.41
CA LEU A 19 30.15 -12.36 -2.48
C LEU A 19 29.92 -13.87 -2.67
N VAL A 20 31.02 -14.65 -2.74
CA VAL A 20 30.93 -16.10 -2.93
C VAL A 20 30.28 -16.77 -1.71
N GLY A 21 30.63 -16.35 -0.50
CA GLY A 21 30.05 -16.89 0.72
C GLY A 21 28.53 -16.63 0.80
N PHE A 22 28.11 -15.44 0.40
CA PHE A 22 26.69 -15.08 0.39
C PHE A 22 25.91 -15.85 -0.69
N ILE A 23 26.43 -15.89 -1.93
CA ILE A 23 25.80 -16.62 -3.03
C ILE A 23 25.69 -18.11 -2.70
N LEU A 24 26.76 -18.70 -2.20
CA LEU A 24 26.78 -20.12 -1.87
C LEU A 24 25.80 -20.44 -0.73
N GLY A 25 25.76 -19.58 0.31
CA GLY A 25 24.85 -19.76 1.43
C GLY A 25 23.38 -19.64 1.04
N THR A 26 23.05 -18.66 0.20
CA THR A 26 21.68 -18.49 -0.32
C THR A 26 21.29 -19.66 -1.21
N LEU A 27 22.18 -20.08 -2.11
CA LEU A 27 21.91 -21.18 -3.04
C LEU A 27 21.68 -22.51 -2.30
N LEU A 28 22.49 -22.79 -1.27
CA LEU A 28 22.31 -23.95 -0.41
C LEU A 28 20.99 -23.89 0.40
N SER A 29 20.61 -22.71 0.88
CA SER A 29 19.35 -22.57 1.61
C SER A 29 18.13 -22.76 0.71
N LEU A 30 18.18 -22.23 -0.52
CA LEU A 30 17.13 -22.45 -1.51
C LEU A 30 17.02 -23.92 -1.92
N LEU A 31 18.16 -24.59 -2.09
CA LEU A 31 18.19 -26.03 -2.38
C LEU A 31 17.58 -26.85 -1.23
N GLN A 32 17.94 -26.51 0.01
CA GLN A 32 17.37 -27.14 1.19
C GLN A 32 15.86 -26.97 1.30
N ILE A 33 15.38 -25.75 1.08
CA ILE A 33 13.93 -25.46 1.08
C ILE A 33 13.22 -26.27 -0.02
N GLY A 34 13.86 -26.41 -1.19
CA GLY A 34 13.33 -27.23 -2.27
C GLY A 34 13.23 -28.72 -1.88
N ILE A 35 14.21 -29.22 -1.19
CA ILE A 35 14.23 -30.61 -0.66
C ILE A 35 13.15 -30.76 0.43
N ASP A 36 13.08 -29.81 1.35
CA ASP A 36 12.10 -29.79 2.45
C ASP A 36 10.67 -29.72 1.89
N TYR A 37 10.46 -28.93 0.83
CA TYR A 37 9.18 -28.86 0.12
C TYR A 37 8.80 -30.22 -0.47
N ALA A 38 9.70 -30.83 -1.23
CA ALA A 38 9.45 -32.14 -1.83
C ALA A 38 9.20 -33.21 -0.77
N SER A 39 9.92 -33.17 0.35
CA SER A 39 9.76 -34.08 1.49
C SER A 39 8.41 -33.90 2.18
N GLU A 40 7.98 -32.65 2.42
CA GLU A 40 6.70 -32.36 3.08
C GLU A 40 5.53 -32.71 2.16
N ASP A 41 5.63 -32.40 0.86
CA ASP A 41 4.63 -32.79 -0.13
C ASP A 41 4.45 -34.31 -0.19
N ALA A 42 5.56 -35.04 -0.20
CA ALA A 42 5.52 -36.50 -0.12
C ALA A 42 4.99 -37.01 1.24
N SER A 43 5.19 -36.26 2.33
CA SER A 43 4.73 -36.65 3.65
C SER A 43 3.21 -36.55 3.80
N ILE A 44 2.59 -35.58 3.13
CA ILE A 44 1.12 -35.42 3.10
C ILE A 44 0.50 -36.75 2.63
N ASN A 45 0.95 -37.24 1.48
CA ASN A 45 0.38 -38.43 0.91
C ASN A 45 0.67 -39.67 1.80
N ARG A 46 1.87 -39.80 2.33
CA ARG A 46 2.23 -40.93 3.20
C ARG A 46 1.46 -40.96 4.50
N GLU A 47 1.33 -39.81 5.18
CA GLU A 47 0.63 -39.72 6.46
C GLU A 47 -0.86 -40.02 6.30
N ILE A 48 -1.47 -39.49 5.24
CA ILE A 48 -2.89 -39.72 5.00
C ILE A 48 -3.16 -41.14 4.47
N MET A 49 -2.29 -41.65 3.59
CA MET A 49 -2.41 -43.01 3.12
C MET A 49 -2.24 -44.02 4.27
N SER A 50 -1.31 -43.75 5.20
CA SER A 50 -1.16 -44.60 6.40
C SER A 50 -2.42 -44.56 7.29
N LEU A 51 -3.04 -43.40 7.44
CA LEU A 51 -4.30 -43.27 8.16
C LEU A 51 -5.45 -44.01 7.48
N LEU A 52 -5.52 -43.93 6.15
CA LEU A 52 -6.49 -44.69 5.36
C LEU A 52 -6.27 -46.18 5.51
N GLU A 53 -5.00 -46.65 5.40
CA GLU A 53 -4.62 -48.04 5.51
C GLU A 53 -4.98 -48.63 6.90
N ILE A 54 -4.68 -47.89 7.99
CA ILE A 54 -5.06 -48.27 9.35
C ILE A 54 -6.60 -48.29 9.49
N SER A 55 -7.27 -47.38 8.84
CA SER A 55 -8.72 -47.22 8.93
C SER A 55 -9.48 -48.14 7.97
N HIS A 56 -8.80 -48.73 7.00
CA HIS A 56 -9.37 -49.59 5.96
C HIS A 56 -10.21 -50.70 6.54
N ASN A 57 -9.60 -51.50 7.42
CA ASN A 57 -10.26 -52.66 8.01
C ASN A 57 -11.46 -52.31 8.91
N PRO A 58 -11.36 -51.29 9.80
CA PRO A 58 -12.52 -50.82 10.55
C PRO A 58 -13.61 -50.27 9.63
N ALA A 59 -13.25 -49.42 8.67
CA ALA A 59 -14.17 -48.84 7.73
C ALA A 59 -14.90 -49.86 6.86
N SER A 60 -14.14 -50.86 6.37
CA SER A 60 -14.70 -51.98 5.56
C SER A 60 -15.74 -52.78 6.32
N ARG A 61 -15.48 -53.07 7.60
CA ARG A 61 -16.46 -53.78 8.47
C ARG A 61 -17.70 -52.94 8.74
N ILE A 62 -17.51 -51.65 8.96
CA ILE A 62 -18.60 -50.69 9.20
C ILE A 62 -19.47 -50.57 7.95
N ALA A 63 -18.83 -50.40 6.77
CA ALA A 63 -19.54 -50.34 5.50
C ALA A 63 -20.31 -51.64 5.19
N TYR A 64 -19.70 -52.79 5.45
CA TYR A 64 -20.33 -54.08 5.31
C TYR A 64 -21.57 -54.25 6.17
N ASN A 65 -21.51 -53.79 7.44
CA ASN A 65 -22.62 -53.89 8.37
C ASN A 65 -23.62 -52.74 8.24
N ILE A 66 -23.35 -51.75 7.43
CA ILE A 66 -24.13 -50.53 7.23
C ILE A 66 -24.41 -49.83 8.58
N ASP A 67 -23.43 -49.82 9.45
CA ASP A 67 -23.55 -49.26 10.82
C ASP A 67 -23.19 -47.78 10.80
N ALA A 68 -24.23 -46.94 10.80
CA ALA A 68 -24.07 -45.49 10.77
C ALA A 68 -23.52 -44.90 12.07
N GLU A 69 -23.75 -45.54 13.22
CA GLU A 69 -23.25 -45.06 14.51
C GLU A 69 -21.75 -45.26 14.63
N LEU A 70 -21.27 -46.45 14.30
CA LEU A 70 -19.85 -46.73 14.25
C LEU A 70 -19.15 -45.97 13.10
N ALA A 71 -19.85 -45.76 11.96
CA ALA A 71 -19.36 -44.90 10.89
C ALA A 71 -19.12 -43.47 11.38
N GLN A 72 -20.04 -42.93 12.15
CA GLN A 72 -19.92 -41.62 12.74
C GLN A 72 -18.77 -41.55 13.76
N GLU A 73 -18.61 -42.55 14.58
CA GLU A 73 -17.52 -42.63 15.56
C GLU A 73 -16.17 -42.73 14.86
N LEU A 74 -16.04 -43.55 13.81
CA LEU A 74 -14.84 -43.66 13.00
C LEU A 74 -14.49 -42.33 12.33
N THR A 75 -15.46 -41.70 11.67
CA THR A 75 -15.24 -40.42 10.97
C THR A 75 -14.90 -39.29 11.94
N LEU A 76 -15.50 -39.26 13.13
CA LEU A 76 -15.12 -38.37 14.22
C LEU A 76 -13.72 -38.65 14.75
N GLY A 77 -13.35 -39.94 14.86
CA GLY A 77 -12.01 -40.37 15.23
C GLY A 77 -10.95 -39.86 14.25
N LEU A 78 -11.22 -39.98 12.96
CA LEU A 78 -10.33 -39.48 11.89
C LEU A 78 -10.17 -37.97 11.92
N LEU A 79 -11.24 -37.25 12.24
CA LEU A 79 -11.17 -35.79 12.41
C LEU A 79 -10.33 -35.33 13.62
N ARG A 80 -9.89 -36.23 14.50
CA ARG A 80 -8.89 -35.87 15.55
C ARG A 80 -7.55 -35.49 14.95
N SER A 81 -7.23 -35.99 13.75
CA SER A 81 -6.08 -35.47 13.01
C SER A 81 -6.32 -34.02 12.62
N PRO A 82 -5.41 -33.11 12.96
CA PRO A 82 -5.60 -31.69 12.65
C PRO A 82 -5.64 -31.40 11.14
N ALA A 83 -5.11 -32.30 10.32
CA ALA A 83 -5.07 -32.13 8.87
C ALA A 83 -6.40 -32.54 8.19
N ILE A 84 -7.21 -33.35 8.79
CA ILE A 84 -8.46 -33.83 8.18
C ILE A 84 -9.58 -32.84 8.50
N ILE A 85 -10.19 -32.31 7.46
CA ILE A 85 -11.32 -31.37 7.57
C ILE A 85 -12.67 -32.01 7.27
N SER A 86 -12.65 -33.07 6.48
CA SER A 86 -13.86 -33.82 6.20
C SER A 86 -13.53 -35.31 6.12
N ALA A 87 -14.32 -36.11 6.73
CA ALA A 87 -14.30 -37.56 6.59
C ALA A 87 -15.69 -38.06 6.28
N GLN A 88 -15.80 -38.83 5.24
CA GLN A 88 -17.06 -39.39 4.76
C GLN A 88 -16.89 -40.86 4.46
N LEU A 89 -17.83 -41.64 4.94
CA LEU A 89 -17.93 -43.05 4.66
C LEU A 89 -19.22 -43.32 3.88
N THR A 90 -19.08 -43.94 2.74
CA THR A 90 -20.22 -44.36 1.92
C THR A 90 -20.28 -45.86 1.80
N ASP A 91 -21.46 -46.39 1.57
CA ASP A 91 -21.69 -47.80 1.25
C ASP A 91 -21.48 -48.08 -0.24
N ASN A 92 -21.71 -49.33 -0.64
CA ASN A 92 -21.61 -49.77 -2.02
C ASN A 92 -22.65 -49.18 -2.96
N ASN A 93 -23.73 -48.61 -2.44
CA ASN A 93 -24.76 -47.90 -3.19
C ASN A 93 -24.52 -46.37 -3.22
N ASN A 94 -23.35 -45.94 -2.78
CA ASN A 94 -22.99 -44.54 -2.65
C ASN A 94 -23.83 -43.75 -1.64
N THR A 95 -24.51 -44.45 -0.71
CA THR A 95 -25.26 -43.82 0.40
C THR A 95 -24.27 -43.41 1.47
N VAL A 96 -24.39 -42.20 1.94
CA VAL A 96 -23.52 -41.67 3.00
C VAL A 96 -23.90 -42.28 4.34
N LEU A 97 -23.07 -43.15 4.91
CA LEU A 97 -23.23 -43.72 6.25
C LEU A 97 -22.89 -42.71 7.33
N ALA A 98 -21.83 -41.98 7.14
CA ALA A 98 -21.44 -40.88 8.01
C ALA A 98 -20.66 -39.82 7.21
N SER A 99 -20.88 -38.59 7.57
CA SER A 99 -20.11 -37.47 7.04
C SER A 99 -19.93 -36.44 8.13
N VAL A 100 -18.69 -36.17 8.45
CA VAL A 100 -18.34 -35.18 9.47
C VAL A 100 -17.38 -34.19 8.86
N LYS A 101 -17.63 -32.91 9.15
CA LYS A 101 -16.81 -31.83 8.65
C LYS A 101 -16.45 -30.85 9.75
N ARG A 102 -15.25 -30.36 9.71
CA ARG A 102 -14.72 -29.35 10.62
C ARG A 102 -14.46 -28.07 9.84
N PRO A 103 -14.67 -26.90 10.47
CA PRO A 103 -14.31 -25.63 9.86
C PRO A 103 -12.79 -25.54 9.66
N GLU A 104 -12.40 -24.92 8.59
CA GLU A 104 -11.00 -24.70 8.23
C GLU A 104 -10.34 -23.71 9.18
N LEU A 105 -9.07 -23.96 9.47
CA LEU A 105 -8.24 -23.03 10.24
C LEU A 105 -7.95 -21.79 9.38
N GLN A 106 -8.38 -20.63 9.84
CA GLN A 106 -8.04 -19.36 9.19
C GLN A 106 -6.73 -18.81 9.74
N SER A 107 -5.82 -18.45 8.84
CA SER A 107 -4.51 -17.89 9.18
C SER A 107 -3.99 -17.02 8.05
N SER A 108 -3.23 -16.00 8.39
CA SER A 108 -2.55 -15.12 7.45
C SER A 108 -1.55 -15.83 6.52
N TYR A 109 -1.02 -16.97 6.94
CA TYR A 109 -0.07 -17.77 6.15
C TYR A 109 -0.75 -18.78 5.22
N ARG A 110 -2.08 -18.87 5.28
CA ARG A 110 -2.84 -19.84 4.50
C ARG A 110 -2.64 -19.67 2.99
N MET A 111 -2.66 -18.43 2.52
CA MET A 111 -2.48 -18.12 1.11
C MET A 111 -1.16 -18.66 0.54
N ILE A 112 -0.06 -18.56 1.30
CA ILE A 112 1.25 -19.09 0.87
C ILE A 112 1.25 -20.61 0.92
N SER A 113 0.69 -21.19 1.97
CA SER A 113 0.55 -22.64 2.11
C SER A 113 -0.27 -23.24 0.96
N ASP A 114 -1.42 -22.65 0.67
CA ASP A 114 -2.34 -23.11 -0.37
C ASP A 114 -1.74 -22.96 -1.78
N PHE A 115 -0.93 -21.94 -2.00
CA PHE A 115 -0.17 -21.78 -3.24
C PHE A 115 0.88 -22.91 -3.42
N LEU A 116 1.55 -23.33 -2.34
CA LEU A 116 2.62 -24.32 -2.40
C LEU A 116 2.09 -25.76 -2.44
N PHE A 117 1.08 -26.07 -1.65
CA PHE A 117 0.63 -27.45 -1.42
C PHE A 117 -0.79 -27.72 -1.99
N GLY A 118 -1.44 -26.66 -2.53
CA GLY A 118 -2.87 -26.68 -2.83
C GLY A 118 -3.68 -26.42 -1.56
N ALA A 119 -4.91 -25.94 -1.67
CA ALA A 119 -5.73 -25.66 -0.50
C ALA A 119 -6.22 -26.95 0.18
N LYS A 120 -6.53 -27.93 -0.63
CA LYS A 120 -7.10 -29.20 -0.18
C LYS A 120 -6.62 -30.34 -1.05
N ARG A 121 -6.56 -31.51 -0.46
CA ARG A 121 -6.37 -32.78 -1.18
C ARG A 121 -7.42 -33.76 -0.76
N GLN A 122 -7.97 -34.43 -1.71
CA GLN A 122 -8.93 -35.49 -1.48
C GLN A 122 -8.24 -36.84 -1.62
N PHE A 123 -8.50 -37.71 -0.67
CA PHE A 123 -8.00 -39.09 -0.65
C PHE A 123 -9.21 -40.00 -0.50
N GLU A 124 -9.20 -41.04 -1.29
CA GLU A 124 -10.27 -42.02 -1.31
C GLU A 124 -9.68 -43.40 -1.14
N ASP A 125 -10.28 -44.18 -0.30
CA ASP A 125 -9.96 -45.59 -0.14
C ASP A 125 -11.23 -46.42 -0.41
N ARG A 126 -11.11 -47.30 -1.38
CA ARG A 126 -12.16 -48.25 -1.71
C ARG A 126 -12.12 -49.40 -0.74
N LEU A 127 -13.20 -49.59 -0.04
CA LEU A 127 -13.32 -50.55 1.03
C LEU A 127 -13.67 -51.94 0.51
N TYR A 128 -12.89 -52.88 0.96
CA TYR A 128 -13.09 -54.32 0.68
C TYR A 128 -12.67 -55.14 1.90
N LEU A 129 -13.15 -56.36 1.98
CA LEU A 129 -12.71 -57.32 3.02
C LEU A 129 -11.82 -58.36 2.37
N ASP A 130 -10.83 -58.85 3.09
CA ASP A 130 -9.84 -59.83 2.61
C ASP A 130 -10.47 -61.10 2.02
N HIS A 131 -11.67 -61.46 2.49
CA HIS A 131 -12.43 -62.61 2.02
C HIS A 131 -13.42 -62.28 0.87
N LEU A 132 -13.57 -61.00 0.48
CA LEU A 132 -14.40 -60.52 -0.63
C LEU A 132 -13.66 -59.44 -1.43
N PRO A 133 -12.52 -59.77 -2.06
CA PRO A 133 -11.61 -58.77 -2.62
C PRO A 133 -12.15 -58.09 -3.92
N ASN A 134 -13.19 -58.66 -4.56
CA ASN A 134 -13.75 -58.15 -5.80
C ASN A 134 -15.02 -57.32 -5.59
N GLU A 135 -15.56 -57.22 -4.41
CA GLU A 135 -16.72 -56.40 -4.08
C GLU A 135 -16.31 -55.15 -3.32
N SER A 136 -16.55 -54.00 -3.91
CA SER A 136 -16.41 -52.72 -3.22
C SER A 136 -17.54 -52.54 -2.23
N LEU A 137 -17.25 -52.46 -0.96
CA LEU A 137 -18.21 -52.31 0.13
C LEU A 137 -18.61 -50.84 0.35
N GLY A 138 -17.82 -49.92 -0.19
CA GLY A 138 -18.01 -48.51 -0.04
C GLY A 138 -16.74 -47.74 -0.29
N VAL A 139 -16.77 -46.49 0.05
CA VAL A 139 -15.58 -45.62 -0.06
C VAL A 139 -15.46 -44.79 1.19
N LEU A 140 -14.24 -44.82 1.75
CA LEU A 140 -13.83 -43.84 2.77
C LEU A 140 -13.13 -42.67 2.08
N SER A 141 -13.72 -41.50 2.12
CA SER A 141 -13.13 -40.31 1.57
C SER A 141 -12.72 -39.34 2.67
N LEU A 142 -11.51 -38.84 2.52
CA LEU A 142 -10.95 -37.84 3.43
C LEU A 142 -10.61 -36.60 2.64
N GLU A 143 -11.09 -35.48 3.09
CA GLU A 143 -10.66 -34.16 2.61
C GLU A 143 -9.67 -33.58 3.62
N VAL A 144 -8.48 -33.29 3.14
CA VAL A 144 -7.34 -32.87 3.96
C VAL A 144 -7.05 -31.40 3.69
N ASP A 145 -6.99 -30.64 4.76
CA ASP A 145 -6.48 -29.29 4.73
C ASP A 145 -4.94 -29.35 4.73
N THR A 146 -4.36 -29.06 3.59
CA THR A 146 -2.89 -29.06 3.45
C THR A 146 -2.22 -28.00 4.30
N TYR A 147 -2.99 -27.04 4.80
CA TYR A 147 -2.46 -25.98 5.66
C TYR A 147 -1.80 -26.52 6.93
N ALA A 148 -2.29 -27.61 7.50
CA ALA A 148 -1.67 -28.25 8.66
C ALA A 148 -0.21 -28.66 8.40
N PHE A 149 0.09 -29.09 7.17
CA PHE A 149 1.43 -29.48 6.69
C PHE A 149 2.19 -28.23 6.23
N GLY A 150 1.55 -27.44 5.40
CA GLY A 150 2.15 -26.22 4.86
C GLY A 150 2.59 -25.23 5.94
N SER A 151 1.85 -25.15 7.04
CA SER A 151 2.27 -24.36 8.20
C SER A 151 3.54 -24.88 8.87
N ARG A 152 3.69 -26.21 8.94
CA ARG A 152 4.93 -26.87 9.42
C ARG A 152 6.10 -26.61 8.49
N PHE A 153 5.86 -26.72 7.18
CA PHE A 153 6.86 -26.40 6.17
C PHE A 153 7.27 -24.91 6.24
N LEU A 154 6.32 -23.98 6.27
CA LEU A 154 6.61 -22.55 6.32
C LEU A 154 7.43 -22.18 7.54
N ARG A 155 7.10 -22.76 8.70
CA ARG A 155 7.87 -22.57 9.93
C ARG A 155 9.30 -23.13 9.80
N ARG A 156 9.47 -24.30 9.14
CA ARG A 156 10.79 -24.86 8.86
C ARG A 156 11.56 -24.04 7.85
N ALA A 157 10.90 -23.57 6.80
CA ALA A 157 11.50 -22.72 5.77
C ALA A 157 12.02 -21.40 6.38
N GLU A 158 11.26 -20.79 7.29
CA GLU A 158 11.70 -19.63 8.05
C GLU A 158 12.98 -19.90 8.84
N ILE A 159 13.01 -21.01 9.59
CA ILE A 159 14.18 -21.45 10.37
C ILE A 159 15.35 -21.77 9.42
N THR A 160 15.09 -22.39 8.28
CA THR A 160 16.11 -22.75 7.28
C THR A 160 16.74 -21.50 6.68
N LEU A 161 15.93 -20.47 6.37
CA LEU A 161 16.43 -19.18 5.91
C LEU A 161 17.29 -18.48 6.97
N LEU A 162 16.81 -18.46 8.22
CA LEU A 162 17.56 -17.87 9.33
C LEU A 162 18.90 -18.58 9.54
N ASN A 163 18.86 -19.93 9.56
CA ASN A 163 20.06 -20.76 9.70
C ASN A 163 20.99 -20.63 8.48
N GLY A 164 20.41 -20.48 7.28
CA GLY A 164 21.18 -20.24 6.06
C GLY A 164 21.93 -18.93 6.11
N PHE A 165 21.29 -17.88 6.62
CA PHE A 165 21.91 -16.59 6.84
C PHE A 165 23.05 -16.69 7.89
N ALA A 166 22.79 -17.39 9.00
CA ALA A 166 23.80 -17.61 10.03
C ALA A 166 25.00 -18.42 9.49
N ARG A 167 24.74 -19.50 8.72
CA ARG A 167 25.80 -20.31 8.06
C ARG A 167 26.60 -19.49 7.07
N SER A 168 25.93 -18.61 6.28
CA SER A 168 26.60 -17.72 5.34
C SER A 168 27.53 -16.76 6.06
N LEU A 169 27.12 -16.20 7.20
CA LEU A 169 27.95 -15.36 8.03
C LEU A 169 29.18 -16.12 8.59
N ILE A 170 28.95 -17.36 9.10
CA ILE A 170 30.02 -18.20 9.63
C ILE A 170 30.99 -18.55 8.52
N LEU A 171 30.50 -19.01 7.36
CA LEU A 171 31.31 -19.35 6.20
C LEU A 171 32.17 -18.18 5.74
N THR A 172 31.55 -17.00 5.66
CA THR A 172 32.26 -15.76 5.30
C THR A 172 33.35 -15.42 6.32
N GLY A 173 33.03 -15.57 7.61
CA GLY A 173 34.01 -15.37 8.69
C GLY A 173 35.16 -16.35 8.61
N LEU A 174 34.87 -17.63 8.32
CA LEU A 174 35.85 -18.69 8.20
C LEU A 174 36.77 -18.50 6.98
N LEU A 175 36.21 -18.08 5.84
CA LEU A 175 36.96 -17.73 4.64
C LEU A 175 37.83 -16.49 4.87
N LEU A 176 37.33 -15.47 5.59
CA LEU A 176 38.14 -14.33 5.97
C LEU A 176 39.30 -14.73 6.90
N ALA A 177 39.03 -15.64 7.85
CA ALA A 177 40.07 -16.18 8.73
C ALA A 177 41.12 -16.97 7.94
N LEU A 178 40.69 -17.78 6.95
CA LEU A 178 41.59 -18.50 6.07
C LEU A 178 42.51 -17.56 5.30
N PHE A 179 41.95 -16.50 4.70
CA PHE A 179 42.75 -15.48 4.02
C PHE A 179 43.70 -14.73 4.96
N TYR A 180 43.25 -14.50 6.20
CA TYR A 180 44.13 -13.94 7.21
C TYR A 180 45.34 -14.80 7.45
N VAL A 181 45.15 -16.12 7.55
CA VAL A 181 46.23 -17.10 7.79
C VAL A 181 47.12 -17.24 6.57
N MET A 182 46.55 -17.35 5.39
CA MET A 182 47.33 -17.60 4.17
C MET A 182 48.07 -16.40 3.62
N LEU A 183 47.51 -15.19 3.80
CA LEU A 183 48.12 -14.00 3.21
C LEU A 183 48.64 -13.02 4.24
N THR A 184 47.78 -12.68 5.22
CA THR A 184 48.10 -11.58 6.15
C THR A 184 49.15 -11.99 7.15
N LYS A 185 49.06 -13.23 7.70
CA LYS A 185 49.99 -13.75 8.69
C LYS A 185 51.41 -13.93 8.15
N PRO A 186 51.66 -14.52 6.95
CA PRO A 186 52.99 -14.57 6.34
C PRO A 186 53.56 -13.19 6.10
N LEU A 187 52.78 -12.26 5.57
CA LEU A 187 53.23 -10.89 5.30
C LEU A 187 53.64 -10.18 6.58
N VAL A 188 52.82 -10.29 7.64
CA VAL A 188 53.12 -9.72 8.96
C VAL A 188 54.38 -10.40 9.56
N ARG A 189 54.60 -11.70 9.32
CA ARG A 189 55.81 -12.42 9.76
C ARG A 189 57.04 -11.83 9.09
N VAL A 190 56.99 -11.67 7.75
CA VAL A 190 58.09 -11.06 6.99
C VAL A 190 58.37 -9.64 7.46
N ILE A 191 57.32 -8.83 7.70
CA ILE A 191 57.43 -7.47 8.24
C ILE A 191 58.02 -7.49 9.63
N ARG A 192 57.63 -8.44 10.48
CA ARG A 192 58.16 -8.57 11.86
C ARG A 192 59.61 -9.02 11.88
N GLU A 193 59.97 -9.94 10.99
CA GLU A 193 61.38 -10.39 10.83
C GLU A 193 62.24 -9.26 10.25
N LEU A 194 61.69 -8.50 9.31
CA LEU A 194 62.30 -7.26 8.83
C LEU A 194 62.50 -6.22 9.95
N SER A 195 61.46 -6.06 10.78
CA SER A 195 61.47 -5.02 11.86
C SER A 195 62.30 -5.41 13.08
N GLY A 196 62.52 -6.73 13.28
CA GLY A 196 63.24 -7.24 14.45
C GLY A 196 64.74 -7.44 14.25
N ARG A 197 65.28 -7.18 13.05
CA ARG A 197 66.70 -7.39 12.77
C ARG A 197 67.52 -6.16 13.11
N ASP A 198 68.54 -6.35 13.91
CA ASP A 198 69.53 -5.32 14.26
C ASP A 198 70.51 -5.16 13.06
N PRO A 199 70.54 -3.98 12.42
CA PRO A 199 71.45 -3.75 11.28
C PRO A 199 72.93 -3.80 11.63
N ARG A 200 73.28 -3.94 12.93
CA ARG A 200 74.65 -3.94 13.40
C ARG A 200 75.33 -5.32 13.35
N ASN A 201 74.60 -6.42 13.16
CA ASN A 201 75.18 -7.75 13.00
C ASN A 201 75.32 -8.07 11.51
N ALA A 202 76.51 -7.75 11.00
CA ALA A 202 76.92 -7.98 9.58
C ALA A 202 77.14 -9.47 9.19
N GLU A 203 76.80 -10.42 10.03
CA GLU A 203 76.80 -11.82 9.64
C GLU A 203 75.47 -12.14 8.97
N ALA A 204 75.54 -12.23 7.67
CA ALA A 204 74.49 -12.42 6.70
C ALA A 204 73.51 -13.55 7.08
N THR A 205 72.43 -13.19 7.62
CA THR A 205 71.29 -14.09 7.57
C THR A 205 70.24 -13.47 6.63
N THR A 206 70.16 -14.05 5.43
CA THR A 206 69.11 -13.78 4.46
C THR A 206 67.75 -14.00 5.09
N LEU A 207 66.81 -13.12 4.82
CA LEU A 207 65.41 -13.34 5.23
C LEU A 207 64.93 -14.63 4.60
N GLU A 208 64.45 -15.55 5.42
CA GLU A 208 63.82 -16.76 4.90
C GLU A 208 62.44 -16.47 4.31
N CYS A 209 62.26 -16.93 3.09
CA CYS A 209 60.95 -16.86 2.46
C CYS A 209 59.95 -17.77 3.18
N PRO A 210 58.78 -17.27 3.62
CA PRO A 210 57.78 -18.13 4.21
C PRO A 210 57.44 -19.32 3.31
N ALA A 211 57.29 -20.50 3.91
CA ALA A 211 57.02 -21.74 3.16
C ALA A 211 55.76 -21.59 2.29
N GLY A 212 55.90 -21.93 1.01
CA GLY A 212 54.79 -21.80 0.03
C GLY A 212 54.74 -20.49 -0.73
N HIS A 213 55.58 -19.47 -0.36
CA HIS A 213 55.52 -18.11 -0.96
C HIS A 213 56.76 -17.75 -1.76
N ALA A 214 57.58 -18.74 -2.22
CA ALA A 214 58.83 -18.48 -2.91
C ALA A 214 58.67 -17.84 -4.30
N ASN A 215 57.53 -18.03 -4.95
CA ASN A 215 57.27 -17.60 -6.34
C ASN A 215 56.11 -16.62 -6.48
N ASP A 216 55.64 -16.08 -5.37
CA ASP A 216 54.58 -15.04 -5.34
C ASP A 216 55.14 -13.67 -4.95
N GLU A 217 54.27 -12.68 -4.78
CA GLU A 217 54.57 -11.33 -4.44
C GLU A 217 55.32 -11.18 -3.10
N ILE A 218 55.06 -12.12 -2.16
CA ILE A 218 55.75 -12.17 -0.86
C ILE A 218 57.20 -12.62 -1.05
N GLY A 219 57.44 -13.58 -1.96
CA GLY A 219 58.79 -14.04 -2.34
C GLY A 219 59.60 -12.95 -3.03
N VAL A 220 58.96 -12.17 -3.92
CA VAL A 220 59.59 -11.03 -4.54
C VAL A 220 59.95 -9.96 -3.50
N LEU A 221 59.08 -9.68 -2.57
CA LEU A 221 59.31 -8.72 -1.46
C LEU A 221 60.53 -9.16 -0.63
N VAL A 222 60.66 -10.44 -0.29
CA VAL A 222 61.80 -10.97 0.46
C VAL A 222 63.08 -10.87 -0.31
N LYS A 223 63.08 -11.15 -1.67
CA LYS A 223 64.27 -11.01 -2.52
C LYS A 223 64.74 -9.57 -2.56
N VAL A 224 63.81 -8.61 -2.80
CA VAL A 224 64.15 -7.18 -2.81
C VAL A 224 64.68 -6.72 -1.45
N ALA A 225 64.09 -7.20 -0.38
CA ALA A 225 64.54 -6.87 0.98
C ALA A 225 65.95 -7.41 1.25
N ASN A 226 66.25 -8.62 0.82
CA ASN A 226 67.61 -9.23 1.01
C ASN A 226 68.64 -8.45 0.22
N GLN A 227 68.34 -8.02 -1.02
CA GLN A 227 69.25 -7.21 -1.81
C GLN A 227 69.51 -5.79 -1.24
N GLN A 228 68.47 -5.21 -0.63
CA GLN A 228 68.61 -3.97 0.12
C GLN A 228 69.50 -4.15 1.36
N PHE A 229 69.41 -5.29 2.07
CA PHE A 229 70.28 -5.56 3.19
C PHE A 229 71.73 -5.70 2.80
N GLU A 230 72.07 -6.36 1.66
CA GLU A 230 73.43 -6.41 1.12
C GLU A 230 73.98 -5.02 0.83
N ASN A 231 73.16 -4.16 0.22
CA ASN A 231 73.54 -2.78 -0.06
C ASN A 231 73.77 -1.97 1.24
N ILE A 232 72.94 -2.19 2.22
CA ILE A 232 72.99 -1.52 3.51
C ILE A 232 74.21 -2.02 4.30
N ALA A 233 74.58 -3.34 4.26
CA ALA A 233 75.73 -3.90 4.93
C ALA A 233 77.05 -3.25 4.42
N THR A 234 77.11 -2.96 3.13
CA THR A 234 78.26 -2.27 2.51
C THR A 234 78.32 -0.80 2.91
N GLU A 235 77.17 -0.13 3.10
CA GLU A 235 77.08 1.25 3.52
C GLU A 235 77.33 1.44 5.04
N ILE A 236 76.92 0.48 5.85
CA ILE A 236 77.14 0.46 7.33
C ILE A 236 78.66 0.35 7.64
N GLN A 237 79.43 -0.36 6.83
CA GLN A 237 80.91 -0.42 6.98
C GLN A 237 81.57 0.98 6.84
N GLN A 238 80.96 1.85 6.07
CA GLN A 238 81.43 3.24 5.89
C GLN A 238 80.86 4.19 6.97
N ARG A 239 79.77 3.87 7.61
CA ARG A 239 79.08 4.71 8.62
C ARG A 239 79.45 4.50 10.08
N ARG A 240 80.22 3.43 10.36
CA ARG A 240 80.60 3.11 11.79
C ARG A 240 81.26 4.26 12.55
N ASN A 241 81.84 5.22 11.86
CA ASN A 241 82.47 6.43 12.50
C ASN A 241 81.44 7.54 12.82
N ALA A 242 80.21 7.45 12.31
CA ALA A 242 79.14 8.38 12.59
C ALA A 242 78.18 7.88 13.74
N GLU A 243 78.28 6.61 14.10
CA GLU A 243 77.31 5.90 14.93
C GLU A 243 77.30 6.29 16.42
N ASN A 244 78.44 6.84 16.95
CA ASN A 244 78.45 7.22 18.39
C ASN A 244 77.53 8.43 18.72
N ARG A 245 77.11 9.18 17.75
CA ARG A 245 76.14 10.26 17.93
C ARG A 245 74.67 9.83 17.63
N LEU A 246 74.50 8.73 16.92
CA LEU A 246 73.16 8.28 16.54
C LEU A 246 72.55 7.36 17.58
N THR A 247 73.38 6.73 18.41
CA THR A 247 72.98 5.74 19.41
C THR A 247 72.05 6.34 20.49
N ASP A 248 72.34 7.58 20.88
CA ASP A 248 71.48 8.29 21.88
C ASP A 248 70.09 8.67 21.28
N TYR A 249 70.08 9.02 19.99
CA TYR A 249 68.79 9.32 19.30
C TYR A 249 67.94 8.08 19.07
N LEU A 250 68.58 6.93 18.77
CA LEU A 250 67.84 5.67 18.49
C LEU A 250 67.18 5.11 19.75
N GLY A 251 67.83 5.22 20.90
CA GLY A 251 67.25 4.78 22.18
C GLY A 251 66.00 5.59 22.59
N GLN A 252 65.99 6.89 22.27
CA GLN A 252 64.80 7.72 22.49
C GLN A 252 63.68 7.36 21.49
N LEU A 253 64.04 7.06 20.25
CA LEU A 253 63.05 6.68 19.21
C LEU A 253 62.42 5.33 19.49
N GLU A 254 63.23 4.34 19.97
CA GLU A 254 62.72 3.00 20.38
C GLU A 254 61.70 3.10 21.52
N THR A 255 62.00 3.97 22.51
CA THR A 255 61.07 4.21 23.62
C THR A 255 59.75 4.82 23.14
N ILE A 256 59.82 5.78 22.20
CA ILE A 256 58.66 6.42 21.63
C ILE A 256 57.88 5.45 20.73
N VAL A 257 58.56 4.65 19.92
CA VAL A 257 57.91 3.64 19.01
C VAL A 257 57.25 2.53 19.84
N SER A 258 57.94 2.06 20.92
CA SER A 258 57.35 1.07 21.82
C SER A 258 56.11 1.63 22.56
N ALA A 259 56.19 2.86 23.07
CA ALA A 259 55.06 3.53 23.70
C ALA A 259 53.89 3.75 22.72
N ARG A 260 54.18 4.18 21.47
CA ARG A 260 53.16 4.38 20.42
C ARG A 260 52.56 3.09 19.94
N THR A 261 53.36 2.01 19.86
CA THR A 261 52.85 0.67 19.48
C THR A 261 51.92 0.10 20.56
N ALA A 262 52.26 0.30 21.83
CA ALA A 262 51.37 -0.07 22.94
C ALA A 262 50.09 0.78 22.96
N GLU A 263 50.22 2.08 22.71
CA GLU A 263 49.06 3.00 22.59
C GLU A 263 48.12 2.61 21.43
N LEU A 264 48.70 2.32 20.25
CA LEU A 264 47.92 1.87 19.08
C LEU A 264 47.23 0.51 19.31
N LYS A 265 47.90 -0.42 19.99
CA LYS A 265 47.26 -1.69 20.37
C LYS A 265 46.10 -1.48 21.36
N ALA A 266 46.27 -0.58 22.31
CA ALA A 266 45.20 -0.26 23.26
C ALA A 266 44.02 0.45 22.59
N ILE A 267 44.29 1.36 21.64
CA ILE A 267 43.25 2.05 20.85
C ILE A 267 42.50 1.05 19.94
N ASN A 268 43.25 0.18 19.24
CA ASN A 268 42.61 -0.84 18.37
C ASN A 268 41.75 -1.85 19.16
N ALA A 269 42.20 -2.25 20.34
CA ALA A 269 41.40 -3.12 21.21
C ALA A 269 40.10 -2.41 21.67
N ARG A 270 40.23 -1.12 22.06
CA ARG A 270 39.04 -0.32 22.41
C ARG A 270 38.09 -0.10 21.25
N LEU A 271 38.65 0.18 20.05
CA LEU A 271 37.86 0.38 18.86
C LEU A 271 37.11 -0.92 18.46
N SER A 272 37.79 -2.05 18.54
CA SER A 272 37.16 -3.37 18.25
C SER A 272 36.05 -3.68 19.26
N GLN A 273 36.26 -3.38 20.53
CA GLN A 273 35.23 -3.60 21.54
C GLN A 273 34.03 -2.65 21.32
N SER A 274 34.29 -1.36 21.05
CA SER A 274 33.24 -0.37 20.81
C SER A 274 32.42 -0.72 19.53
N ASN A 275 33.09 -1.21 18.48
CA ASN A 275 32.41 -1.66 17.27
C ASN A 275 31.53 -2.88 17.53
N ALA A 276 32.00 -3.86 18.32
CA ALA A 276 31.21 -5.02 18.70
C ALA A 276 29.99 -4.62 19.55
N GLU A 277 30.16 -3.71 20.51
CA GLU A 277 29.06 -3.18 21.33
C GLU A 277 28.03 -2.41 20.48
N LEU A 278 28.51 -1.60 19.50
CA LEU A 278 27.65 -0.89 18.55
C LEU A 278 26.85 -1.83 17.64
N GLU A 279 27.48 -2.91 17.17
CA GLU A 279 26.81 -3.89 16.29
C GLU A 279 25.72 -4.65 17.04
N VAL A 280 26.00 -5.05 18.29
CA VAL A 280 24.99 -5.68 19.16
C VAL A 280 23.84 -4.71 19.46
N ALA A 281 24.16 -3.46 19.82
CA ALA A 281 23.12 -2.46 20.10
C ALA A 281 22.26 -2.17 18.87
N ARG A 282 22.88 -2.10 17.68
CA ARG A 282 22.19 -1.91 16.40
C ARG A 282 21.27 -3.08 16.06
N SER A 283 21.77 -4.32 16.19
CA SER A 283 20.99 -5.54 15.94
C SER A 283 19.77 -5.59 16.87
N THR A 284 19.99 -5.36 18.17
CA THR A 284 18.90 -5.35 19.16
C THR A 284 17.86 -4.26 18.86
N ALA A 285 18.31 -3.07 18.45
CA ALA A 285 17.41 -1.97 18.10
C ALA A 285 16.55 -2.30 16.86
N LEU A 286 17.15 -2.94 15.84
CA LEU A 286 16.43 -3.39 14.64
C LEU A 286 15.41 -4.47 14.96
N GLU A 287 15.81 -5.49 15.73
CA GLU A 287 14.89 -6.56 16.16
C GLU A 287 13.70 -6.01 16.97
N MET A 288 13.95 -5.05 17.86
CA MET A 288 12.89 -4.38 18.62
C MET A 288 11.95 -3.56 17.73
N ALA A 289 12.49 -2.87 16.71
CA ALA A 289 11.69 -2.10 15.76
C ALA A 289 10.80 -3.01 14.90
N GLU A 290 11.34 -4.12 14.39
CA GLU A 290 10.60 -5.11 13.62
C GLU A 290 9.51 -5.79 14.47
N ALA A 291 9.84 -6.22 15.68
CA ALA A 291 8.88 -6.83 16.61
C ALA A 291 7.74 -5.86 16.96
N ARG A 292 8.06 -4.58 17.17
CA ARG A 292 7.08 -3.53 17.45
C ARG A 292 6.15 -3.31 16.25
N SER A 293 6.69 -3.26 15.03
CA SER A 293 5.91 -3.09 13.80
C SER A 293 4.98 -4.29 13.56
N ALA A 294 5.49 -5.51 13.70
CA ALA A 294 4.70 -6.73 13.56
C ALA A 294 3.58 -6.83 14.62
N PHE A 295 3.88 -6.47 15.87
CA PHE A 295 2.88 -6.43 16.93
C PHE A 295 1.76 -5.45 16.63
N LEU A 296 2.09 -4.22 16.21
CA LEU A 296 1.09 -3.20 15.88
C LEU A 296 0.25 -3.59 14.65
N ALA A 297 0.86 -4.21 13.63
CA ALA A 297 0.15 -4.71 12.46
C ALA A 297 -0.89 -5.78 12.83
N ASN A 298 -0.50 -6.76 13.66
CA ASN A 298 -1.39 -7.81 14.13
C ASN A 298 -2.51 -7.25 15.01
N MET A 299 -2.17 -6.39 15.97
CA MET A 299 -3.15 -5.76 16.86
C MET A 299 -4.19 -4.93 16.09
N SER A 300 -3.76 -4.22 15.05
CA SER A 300 -4.69 -3.46 14.22
C SER A 300 -5.68 -4.36 13.49
N HIS A 301 -5.23 -5.46 12.93
CA HIS A 301 -6.13 -6.40 12.26
C HIS A 301 -7.14 -7.00 13.25
N GLU A 302 -6.67 -7.34 14.46
CA GLU A 302 -7.53 -7.90 15.51
C GLU A 302 -8.54 -6.90 16.10
N ILE A 303 -8.20 -5.60 16.12
CA ILE A 303 -9.10 -4.53 16.54
C ILE A 303 -10.05 -4.12 15.42
N ARG A 304 -9.57 -4.07 14.15
CA ARG A 304 -10.36 -3.67 12.99
C ARG A 304 -11.56 -4.59 12.75
N THR A 305 -11.36 -5.89 12.88
CA THR A 305 -12.41 -6.89 12.60
C THR A 305 -13.65 -6.71 13.50
N PRO A 306 -13.55 -6.70 14.85
CA PRO A 306 -14.72 -6.46 15.70
C PRO A 306 -15.27 -5.04 15.55
N LEU A 307 -14.42 -4.04 15.30
CA LEU A 307 -14.85 -2.66 15.15
C LEU A 307 -15.65 -2.44 13.86
N ASN A 308 -15.23 -3.02 12.74
CA ASN A 308 -16.02 -3.00 11.50
C ASN A 308 -17.35 -3.75 11.66
N GLY A 309 -17.36 -4.85 12.43
CA GLY A 309 -18.58 -5.54 12.78
C GLY A 309 -19.56 -4.66 13.57
N LEU A 310 -19.06 -3.93 14.58
CA LEU A 310 -19.85 -2.97 15.35
C LEU A 310 -20.40 -1.82 14.48
N LEU A 311 -19.55 -1.24 13.63
CA LEU A 311 -19.95 -0.18 12.69
C LEU A 311 -21.00 -0.67 11.70
N GLY A 312 -20.86 -1.88 11.18
CA GLY A 312 -21.85 -2.51 10.31
C GLY A 312 -23.20 -2.71 10.99
N MET A 313 -23.19 -3.17 12.25
CA MET A 313 -24.44 -3.32 13.04
C MET A 313 -25.10 -1.97 13.34
N ILE A 314 -24.31 -0.94 13.66
CA ILE A 314 -24.83 0.42 13.90
C ILE A 314 -25.42 0.98 12.59
N ALA A 315 -24.75 0.83 11.46
CA ALA A 315 -25.22 1.27 10.15
C ALA A 315 -26.54 0.59 9.77
N LEU A 316 -26.64 -0.72 9.95
CA LEU A 316 -27.90 -1.48 9.75
C LEU A 316 -29.01 -0.99 10.68
N SER A 317 -28.67 -0.62 11.91
CA SER A 317 -29.65 -0.07 12.87
C SER A 317 -30.13 1.32 12.47
N LEU A 318 -29.23 2.16 11.89
CA LEU A 318 -29.56 3.50 11.40
C LEU A 318 -30.52 3.47 10.19
N ASP A 319 -30.51 2.40 9.40
CA ASP A 319 -31.43 2.19 8.27
C ASP A 319 -32.82 1.69 8.73
N GLY A 320 -33.00 1.34 10.01
CA GLY A 320 -34.26 0.89 10.59
C GLY A 320 -35.16 2.02 11.04
N PRO A 321 -36.40 1.71 11.44
CA PRO A 321 -37.31 2.69 12.01
C PRO A 321 -36.85 3.12 13.42
N LEU A 322 -36.23 4.30 13.51
CA LEU A 322 -35.69 4.89 14.74
C LEU A 322 -36.44 6.16 15.11
N ASN A 323 -36.53 6.46 16.41
CA ASN A 323 -36.91 7.80 16.84
C ASN A 323 -35.72 8.78 16.73
N ALA A 324 -35.98 10.09 16.75
CA ALA A 324 -34.95 11.13 16.54
C ALA A 324 -33.78 11.03 17.55
N GLU A 325 -34.06 10.65 18.81
CA GLU A 325 -33.05 10.50 19.84
C GLU A 325 -32.16 9.27 19.59
N GLN A 326 -32.76 8.13 19.24
CA GLN A 326 -32.03 6.91 18.88
C GLN A 326 -31.16 7.12 17.62
N GLN A 327 -31.70 7.80 16.63
CA GLN A 327 -30.95 8.12 15.40
C GLN A 327 -29.74 9.00 15.72
N GLN A 328 -29.91 10.01 16.58
CA GLN A 328 -28.81 10.86 17.01
C GLN A 328 -27.75 10.08 17.81
N GLN A 329 -28.16 9.22 18.74
CA GLN A 329 -27.25 8.42 19.56
C GLN A 329 -26.45 7.43 18.69
N LEU A 330 -27.10 6.72 17.77
CA LEU A 330 -26.47 5.78 16.87
C LEU A 330 -25.55 6.48 15.85
N SER A 331 -25.94 7.66 15.35
CA SER A 331 -25.07 8.47 14.50
C SER A 331 -23.78 8.87 15.23
N ILE A 332 -23.90 9.37 16.47
CA ILE A 332 -22.72 9.70 17.30
C ILE A 332 -21.83 8.48 17.53
N ALA A 333 -22.43 7.31 17.83
CA ALA A 333 -21.68 6.08 18.03
C ALA A 333 -20.96 5.63 16.74
N HIS A 334 -21.64 5.71 15.60
CA HIS A 334 -21.08 5.38 14.28
C HIS A 334 -19.91 6.29 13.91
N ASP A 335 -20.09 7.61 14.10
CA ASP A 335 -19.03 8.59 13.80
C ASP A 335 -17.83 8.43 14.73
N SER A 336 -18.08 8.13 16.02
CA SER A 336 -17.02 7.81 16.98
C SER A 336 -16.24 6.55 16.60
N GLY A 337 -16.93 5.54 16.10
CA GLY A 337 -16.31 4.31 15.62
C GLY A 337 -15.47 4.53 14.36
N LYS A 338 -15.93 5.36 13.41
CA LYS A 338 -15.13 5.76 12.23
C LYS A 338 -13.84 6.45 12.62
N VAL A 339 -13.92 7.43 13.54
CA VAL A 339 -12.74 8.12 14.07
C VAL A 339 -11.74 7.15 14.68
N LEU A 340 -12.22 6.10 15.37
CA LEU A 340 -11.35 5.09 15.97
C LEU A 340 -10.62 4.24 14.90
N VAL A 341 -11.31 3.89 13.81
CA VAL A 341 -10.69 3.20 12.65
C VAL A 341 -9.62 4.07 12.00
N GLU A 342 -9.90 5.35 11.79
CA GLU A 342 -8.94 6.31 11.25
C GLU A 342 -7.69 6.42 12.13
N LEU A 343 -7.88 6.58 13.45
CA LEU A 343 -6.80 6.58 14.42
C LEU A 343 -5.91 5.34 14.35
N LEU A 344 -6.53 4.18 14.25
CA LEU A 344 -5.82 2.91 14.18
C LEU A 344 -4.97 2.84 12.90
N ASN A 345 -5.51 3.30 11.78
CA ASN A 345 -4.79 3.36 10.52
C ASN A 345 -3.62 4.36 10.58
N ASP A 346 -3.82 5.53 11.20
CA ASP A 346 -2.77 6.54 11.37
C ASP A 346 -1.59 6.00 12.22
N ILE A 347 -1.89 5.28 13.31
CA ILE A 347 -0.85 4.65 14.15
C ILE A 347 -0.08 3.58 13.37
N LEU A 348 -0.75 2.81 12.52
CA LEU A 348 -0.11 1.81 11.68
C LEU A 348 0.79 2.43 10.61
N ASP A 349 0.30 3.47 9.93
CA ASP A 349 1.07 4.17 8.90
C ASP A 349 2.33 4.79 9.52
N LEU A 350 2.20 5.38 10.72
CA LEU A 350 3.34 5.90 11.49
C LEU A 350 4.34 4.79 11.84
N SER A 351 3.84 3.64 12.30
CA SER A 351 4.70 2.50 12.65
C SER A 351 5.44 1.91 11.44
N LYS A 352 4.77 1.85 10.27
CA LYS A 352 5.39 1.40 9.01
C LYS A 352 6.46 2.37 8.53
N PHE A 353 6.23 3.67 8.72
CA PHE A 353 7.21 4.70 8.42
C PHE A 353 8.46 4.56 9.29
N ASP A 354 8.29 4.45 10.62
CA ASP A 354 9.39 4.26 11.58
C ASP A 354 10.22 3.00 11.28
N ALA A 355 9.58 1.95 10.77
CA ALA A 355 10.24 0.71 10.36
C ALA A 355 10.85 0.75 8.94
N GLY A 356 10.68 1.85 8.20
CA GLY A 356 11.13 1.96 6.81
C GLY A 356 10.39 1.03 5.82
N GLN A 357 9.19 0.57 6.18
CA GLN A 357 8.39 -0.41 5.44
C GLN A 357 7.24 0.23 4.64
N LEU A 358 7.24 1.56 4.51
CA LEU A 358 6.24 2.26 3.73
C LEU A 358 6.58 2.13 2.23
N GLU A 359 5.81 1.30 1.52
CA GLU A 359 5.87 1.21 0.06
C GLU A 359 4.99 2.29 -0.56
N LEU A 360 5.53 3.00 -1.55
CA LEU A 360 4.84 4.04 -2.30
C LEU A 360 4.53 3.56 -3.72
N GLU A 361 3.31 3.83 -4.17
CA GLU A 361 2.90 3.58 -5.55
C GLU A 361 3.46 4.64 -6.50
N HIS A 362 3.74 4.23 -7.75
CA HIS A 362 4.18 5.11 -8.83
C HIS A 362 3.26 4.95 -10.03
N ILE A 363 2.06 5.57 -9.95
CA ILE A 363 1.06 5.50 -11.02
C ILE A 363 0.73 6.91 -11.54
N PRO A 364 0.36 7.04 -12.82
CA PRO A 364 -0.12 8.31 -13.36
C PRO A 364 -1.53 8.62 -12.84
N PHE A 365 -1.75 9.84 -12.34
CA PHE A 365 -3.06 10.29 -11.85
C PHE A 365 -3.25 11.79 -12.04
N ASP A 366 -4.53 12.22 -12.09
CA ASP A 366 -4.90 13.64 -12.14
C ASP A 366 -4.93 14.23 -10.72
N LEU A 367 -3.87 14.97 -10.40
CA LEU A 367 -3.73 15.61 -9.09
C LEU A 367 -4.75 16.76 -8.91
N GLY A 368 -5.06 17.48 -9.98
CA GLY A 368 -6.04 18.57 -9.92
C GLY A 368 -7.42 18.04 -9.54
N SER A 369 -7.90 17.02 -10.23
CA SER A 369 -9.18 16.37 -9.91
C SER A 369 -9.16 15.72 -8.51
N LEU A 370 -8.05 15.10 -8.10
CA LEU A 370 -7.93 14.55 -6.76
C LEU A 370 -8.11 15.59 -5.65
N ILE A 371 -7.53 16.80 -5.84
CA ILE A 371 -7.67 17.90 -4.88
C ILE A 371 -9.13 18.43 -4.88
N GLU A 372 -9.72 18.65 -6.06
CA GLU A 372 -11.10 19.10 -6.19
C GLU A 372 -12.10 18.12 -5.56
N ASP A 373 -11.93 16.82 -5.81
CA ASP A 373 -12.76 15.75 -5.22
C ASP A 373 -12.63 15.71 -3.69
N THR A 374 -11.38 15.82 -3.19
CA THR A 374 -11.12 15.82 -1.74
C THR A 374 -11.74 17.04 -1.06
N ALA A 375 -11.61 18.21 -1.68
CA ALA A 375 -12.21 19.44 -1.18
C ALA A 375 -13.75 19.39 -1.23
N ASN A 376 -14.33 18.83 -2.28
CA ASN A 376 -15.77 18.61 -2.40
C ASN A 376 -16.33 17.70 -1.30
N LEU A 377 -15.62 16.60 -1.01
CA LEU A 377 -15.99 15.69 0.06
C LEU A 377 -15.98 16.38 1.43
N LEU A 378 -14.93 17.16 1.70
CA LEU A 378 -14.76 17.85 2.98
C LEU A 378 -15.63 19.11 3.12
N SER A 379 -16.14 19.66 2.03
CA SER A 379 -17.02 20.85 2.03
C SER A 379 -18.31 20.63 2.81
N GLN A 380 -18.77 19.39 2.93
CA GLN A 380 -19.94 19.03 3.74
C GLN A 380 -19.75 19.32 5.23
N ASN A 381 -18.50 19.35 5.69
CA ASN A 381 -18.13 19.64 7.07
C ASN A 381 -17.75 21.13 7.28
N ALA A 382 -17.72 21.91 6.20
CA ALA A 382 -17.39 23.32 6.28
C ALA A 382 -18.55 24.13 6.87
N ALA A 383 -18.25 25.09 7.76
CA ALA A 383 -19.26 26.02 8.21
C ALA A 383 -19.74 26.86 7.01
N PRO A 384 -21.05 27.20 6.90
CA PRO A 384 -21.56 28.01 5.80
C PRO A 384 -20.88 29.38 5.65
N SER A 385 -20.31 29.88 6.74
CA SER A 385 -19.54 31.13 6.83
C SER A 385 -18.10 31.05 6.34
N VAL A 386 -17.64 29.85 5.94
CA VAL A 386 -16.29 29.64 5.43
C VAL A 386 -16.33 29.48 3.93
N GLU A 387 -15.58 30.32 3.22
CA GLU A 387 -15.38 30.19 1.79
C GLU A 387 -14.27 29.14 1.54
N LEU A 388 -14.62 28.02 0.88
CA LEU A 388 -13.66 27.01 0.44
C LEU A 388 -13.40 27.15 -1.05
N THR A 389 -12.12 27.28 -1.43
CA THR A 389 -11.71 27.49 -2.83
C THR A 389 -10.56 26.59 -3.22
N CYS A 390 -10.61 26.02 -4.44
CA CYS A 390 -9.50 25.27 -5.05
C CYS A 390 -8.88 26.13 -6.17
N LEU A 391 -7.67 26.61 -5.95
CA LEU A 391 -6.93 27.46 -6.87
C LEU A 391 -5.83 26.62 -7.55
N ILE A 392 -6.14 26.06 -8.69
CA ILE A 392 -5.23 25.21 -9.45
C ILE A 392 -4.72 26.03 -10.63
N ASP A 393 -3.39 26.09 -10.80
CA ASP A 393 -2.76 26.74 -11.93
C ASP A 393 -3.37 26.21 -13.25
N PRO A 394 -3.93 27.08 -14.11
CA PRO A 394 -4.51 26.66 -15.38
C PRO A 394 -3.55 25.89 -16.30
N HIS A 395 -2.26 26.08 -16.13
CA HIS A 395 -1.22 25.40 -16.91
C HIS A 395 -0.64 24.16 -16.22
N PHE A 396 -1.25 23.75 -15.09
CA PHE A 396 -0.81 22.57 -14.36
C PHE A 396 -0.93 21.30 -15.22
N PRO A 397 0.04 20.36 -15.14
CA PRO A 397 0.00 19.10 -15.89
C PRO A 397 -1.31 18.33 -15.71
N ALA A 398 -1.77 17.64 -16.77
CA ALA A 398 -2.97 16.82 -16.68
C ALA A 398 -2.76 15.60 -15.77
N LEU A 399 -1.58 14.97 -15.86
CA LEU A 399 -1.25 13.80 -15.06
C LEU A 399 0.14 13.99 -14.44
N VAL A 400 0.29 13.54 -13.21
CA VAL A 400 1.55 13.41 -12.48
C VAL A 400 1.78 11.95 -12.07
N LEU A 401 3.04 11.57 -11.86
CA LEU A 401 3.41 10.24 -11.39
C LEU A 401 3.60 10.24 -9.88
N GLY A 402 2.95 9.32 -9.17
CA GLY A 402 3.10 9.20 -7.72
C GLY A 402 2.04 8.29 -7.11
N ASP A 403 1.83 8.45 -5.81
CA ASP A 403 0.86 7.70 -5.01
C ASP A 403 -0.39 8.57 -4.72
N PRO A 404 -1.50 8.37 -5.45
CA PRO A 404 -2.72 9.17 -5.26
C PRO A 404 -3.34 8.98 -3.88
N THR A 405 -3.17 7.81 -3.26
CA THR A 405 -3.72 7.50 -1.93
C THR A 405 -3.01 8.33 -0.86
N ARG A 406 -1.68 8.38 -0.92
CA ARG A 406 -0.88 9.15 0.04
C ARG A 406 -1.01 10.66 -0.18
N VAL A 407 -1.08 11.10 -1.43
CA VAL A 407 -1.35 12.52 -1.72
C VAL A 407 -2.74 12.93 -1.24
N ARG A 408 -3.77 12.11 -1.45
CA ARG A 408 -5.12 12.34 -0.90
C ARG A 408 -5.08 12.43 0.63
N GLN A 409 -4.32 11.58 1.30
CA GLN A 409 -4.16 11.58 2.76
C GLN A 409 -3.53 12.89 3.25
N ILE A 410 -2.47 13.37 2.58
CA ILE A 410 -1.84 14.66 2.87
C ILE A 410 -2.85 15.81 2.72
N VAL A 411 -3.51 15.91 1.57
CA VAL A 411 -4.47 16.98 1.27
C VAL A 411 -5.66 16.97 2.22
N SER A 412 -6.25 15.78 2.43
CA SER A 412 -7.40 15.59 3.33
C SER A 412 -7.07 16.04 4.75
N ASN A 413 -5.89 15.69 5.25
CA ASN A 413 -5.48 16.02 6.60
C ASN A 413 -5.22 17.54 6.78
N LEU A 414 -4.52 18.16 5.83
CA LEU A 414 -4.28 19.61 5.86
C LEU A 414 -5.58 20.39 5.72
N LEU A 415 -6.44 19.99 4.79
CA LEU A 415 -7.70 20.69 4.54
C LEU A 415 -8.72 20.50 5.66
N SER A 416 -8.83 19.30 6.24
CA SER A 416 -9.72 19.06 7.39
C SER A 416 -9.29 19.89 8.61
N ASN A 417 -7.99 20.05 8.83
CA ASN A 417 -7.47 20.93 9.87
C ASN A 417 -7.81 22.41 9.58
N ALA A 418 -7.61 22.88 8.37
CA ALA A 418 -7.95 24.25 7.97
C ALA A 418 -9.45 24.55 8.19
N LEU A 419 -10.33 23.66 7.76
CA LEU A 419 -11.79 23.81 7.95
C LEU A 419 -12.20 23.75 9.43
N LYS A 420 -11.56 22.92 10.21
CA LYS A 420 -11.80 22.75 11.64
C LYS A 420 -11.44 24.00 12.45
N PHE A 421 -10.34 24.67 12.11
CA PHE A 421 -9.83 25.83 12.85
C PHE A 421 -10.25 27.18 12.27
N THR A 422 -11.01 27.19 11.16
CA THR A 422 -11.59 28.38 10.56
C THR A 422 -13.09 28.39 10.80
N ARG A 423 -13.61 29.36 11.56
CA ARG A 423 -15.06 29.54 11.80
C ARG A 423 -15.69 30.52 10.83
N PHE A 424 -14.94 31.52 10.45
CA PHE A 424 -15.35 32.61 9.54
C PHE A 424 -14.16 32.95 8.65
N GLY A 425 -14.41 33.28 7.41
CA GLY A 425 -13.38 33.66 6.46
C GLY A 425 -13.21 32.65 5.34
N ARG A 426 -11.97 32.31 4.99
CA ARG A 426 -11.70 31.46 3.82
C ARG A 426 -10.66 30.39 4.08
N VAL A 427 -10.77 29.33 3.30
CA VAL A 427 -9.78 28.25 3.19
C VAL A 427 -9.51 28.03 1.71
N ASP A 428 -8.25 28.17 1.31
CA ASP A 428 -7.80 27.98 -0.06
C ASP A 428 -6.88 26.78 -0.16
N VAL A 429 -7.12 25.94 -1.15
CA VAL A 429 -6.15 24.92 -1.60
C VAL A 429 -5.53 25.39 -2.91
N ARG A 430 -4.24 25.65 -2.91
CA ARG A 430 -3.49 26.11 -4.08
C ARG A 430 -2.60 24.99 -4.63
N LEU A 431 -2.65 24.77 -5.93
CA LEU A 431 -1.82 23.82 -6.63
C LEU A 431 -1.04 24.52 -7.73
N SER A 432 0.27 24.39 -7.68
CA SER A 432 1.19 24.93 -8.68
C SER A 432 2.33 23.97 -8.99
N ALA A 433 2.91 24.10 -10.15
CA ALA A 433 4.16 23.40 -10.48
C ALA A 433 5.34 24.07 -9.75
N TYR A 434 6.25 23.27 -9.23
CA TYR A 434 7.41 23.78 -8.49
C TYR A 434 8.63 22.91 -8.78
N GLN A 435 9.67 23.49 -9.39
CA GLN A 435 10.86 22.77 -9.85
C GLN A 435 10.48 21.55 -10.72
N ASP A 436 10.95 20.35 -10.36
CA ASP A 436 10.61 19.08 -11.03
C ASP A 436 9.43 18.35 -10.36
N GLY A 437 8.61 19.04 -9.60
CA GLY A 437 7.48 18.48 -8.87
C GLY A 437 6.31 19.45 -8.72
N VAL A 438 5.59 19.30 -7.63
CA VAL A 438 4.37 20.06 -7.35
C VAL A 438 4.43 20.73 -5.98
N ARG A 439 3.74 21.85 -5.86
CA ARG A 439 3.51 22.55 -4.61
C ARG A 439 2.02 22.60 -4.33
N ILE A 440 1.64 22.05 -3.17
CA ILE A 440 0.27 22.06 -2.64
C ILE A 440 0.27 22.93 -1.39
N GLU A 441 -0.48 24.03 -1.42
CA GLU A 441 -0.59 24.94 -0.30
C GLU A 441 -2.03 24.94 0.21
N VAL A 442 -2.20 24.79 1.51
CA VAL A 442 -3.50 24.95 2.19
C VAL A 442 -3.39 26.16 3.10
N CYS A 443 -4.13 27.20 2.74
CA CYS A 443 -4.15 28.49 3.44
C CYS A 443 -5.47 28.66 4.16
N ASP A 444 -5.47 28.98 5.44
CA ASP A 444 -6.63 29.27 6.24
C ASP A 444 -6.54 30.65 6.89
N THR A 445 -7.68 31.28 7.14
CA THR A 445 -7.80 32.53 7.89
C THR A 445 -8.29 32.29 9.32
N GLY A 446 -7.97 31.12 9.89
CA GLY A 446 -8.41 30.69 11.21
C GLY A 446 -7.64 31.32 12.36
N ILE A 447 -7.60 30.60 13.48
CA ILE A 447 -6.99 31.08 14.73
C ILE A 447 -5.47 31.26 14.66
N GLY A 448 -4.80 30.67 13.67
CA GLY A 448 -3.36 30.65 13.56
C GLY A 448 -2.66 29.82 14.65
N ILE A 449 -1.34 29.69 14.55
CA ILE A 449 -0.51 28.84 15.41
C ILE A 449 0.64 29.67 15.95
N ALA A 450 0.78 29.69 17.27
CA ALA A 450 1.86 30.39 17.95
C ALA A 450 3.23 29.82 17.54
N GLN A 451 4.24 30.66 17.40
CA GLN A 451 5.58 30.30 16.91
C GLN A 451 6.23 29.14 17.69
N GLU A 452 6.01 29.10 19.01
CA GLU A 452 6.53 28.04 19.88
C GLU A 452 5.87 26.67 19.64
N ALA A 453 4.64 26.66 19.13
CA ALA A 453 3.90 25.44 18.82
C ALA A 453 4.19 24.92 17.41
N GLN A 454 4.62 25.75 16.47
CA GLN A 454 4.83 25.38 15.06
C GLN A 454 5.85 24.24 14.87
N VAL A 455 6.86 24.18 15.71
CA VAL A 455 7.84 23.07 15.68
C VAL A 455 7.27 21.79 16.30
N LYS A 456 6.41 21.92 17.30
CA LYS A 456 5.91 20.80 18.09
C LYS A 456 4.72 20.09 17.42
N ILE A 457 3.94 20.77 16.59
CA ILE A 457 2.73 20.21 15.95
C ILE A 457 3.01 19.05 14.99
N PHE A 458 4.26 18.89 14.56
CA PHE A 458 4.69 17.74 13.73
C PHE A 458 5.11 16.53 14.57
N GLN A 459 5.16 16.65 15.90
CA GLN A 459 5.46 15.52 16.79
C GLN A 459 4.16 14.73 17.04
N PRO A 460 4.20 13.39 17.00
CA PRO A 460 3.03 12.56 17.28
C PRO A 460 2.44 12.88 18.66
N PHE A 461 1.10 12.83 18.76
CA PHE A 461 0.32 13.08 19.99
C PHE A 461 0.47 14.49 20.58
N THR A 462 1.03 15.43 19.81
CA THR A 462 1.23 16.81 20.28
C THR A 462 0.10 17.71 19.79
N GLN A 463 -0.39 18.57 20.68
CA GLN A 463 -1.45 19.55 20.40
C GLN A 463 -1.02 20.95 20.89
N ALA A 464 -1.46 21.98 20.17
CA ALA A 464 -0.97 23.36 20.36
C ALA A 464 -1.37 24.03 21.71
N GLY A 465 -2.22 23.39 22.56
CA GLY A 465 -2.57 23.92 23.89
C GLY A 465 -3.77 23.24 24.54
N ALA A 466 -3.75 23.14 25.87
CA ALA A 466 -4.81 22.49 26.67
C ALA A 466 -6.20 23.13 26.60
N GLY A 467 -6.31 24.39 26.15
CA GLY A 467 -7.58 25.09 25.92
C GLY A 467 -8.26 24.74 24.58
N ILE A 468 -7.46 24.49 23.56
CA ILE A 468 -7.91 24.17 22.18
C ILE A 468 -8.46 22.74 22.13
N THR A 469 -7.91 21.84 22.92
CA THR A 469 -8.27 20.41 23.03
C THR A 469 -9.73 20.21 23.44
N ARG A 470 -10.26 21.01 24.35
CA ARG A 470 -11.65 20.89 24.85
C ARG A 470 -12.68 21.36 23.81
N GLN A 471 -12.30 22.22 22.89
CA GLN A 471 -13.25 22.85 21.96
C GLN A 471 -13.26 22.23 20.57
N TYR A 472 -12.11 21.71 20.12
CA TYR A 472 -11.96 21.24 18.73
C TYR A 472 -11.59 19.75 18.59
N GLY A 473 -11.17 19.06 19.67
CA GLY A 473 -10.81 17.65 19.65
C GLY A 473 -9.69 17.33 18.62
N GLY A 474 -9.15 16.14 18.64
CA GLY A 474 -8.20 15.67 17.63
C GLY A 474 -7.19 14.71 18.25
N THR A 475 -6.50 13.95 17.42
CA THR A 475 -5.60 12.88 17.85
C THR A 475 -4.16 13.34 18.03
N GLY A 476 -3.81 14.44 17.35
CA GLY A 476 -2.42 14.91 17.27
C GLY A 476 -1.51 14.02 16.40
N LEU A 477 -2.09 13.13 15.60
CA LEU A 477 -1.34 12.24 14.71
C LEU A 477 -1.31 12.77 13.28
N GLY A 478 -2.36 13.42 12.81
CA GLY A 478 -2.52 13.78 11.41
C GLY A 478 -1.37 14.60 10.83
N LEU A 479 -0.94 15.70 11.50
CA LEU A 479 0.17 16.53 11.00
C LEU A 479 1.52 15.79 11.05
N ALA A 480 1.75 14.96 12.08
CA ALA A 480 2.94 14.12 12.15
C ALA A 480 2.98 13.12 10.99
N LEU A 481 1.84 12.47 10.70
CA LEU A 481 1.72 11.56 9.58
C LEU A 481 1.91 12.28 8.24
N THR A 482 1.32 13.48 8.07
CA THR A 482 1.52 14.30 6.87
C THR A 482 2.99 14.65 6.66
N TYR A 483 3.69 15.04 7.73
CA TYR A 483 5.13 15.32 7.68
C TYR A 483 5.93 14.09 7.22
N ASN A 484 5.67 12.94 7.84
CA ASN A 484 6.36 11.68 7.52
C ASN A 484 6.04 11.20 6.09
N LEU A 485 4.81 11.36 5.62
CA LEU A 485 4.44 11.05 4.25
C LEU A 485 5.18 11.93 3.24
N CYS A 486 5.28 13.24 3.50
CA CYS A 486 6.06 14.14 2.66
C CYS A 486 7.53 13.73 2.62
N GLU A 487 8.14 13.37 3.76
CA GLU A 487 9.52 12.88 3.83
C GLU A 487 9.70 11.54 3.10
N ALA A 488 8.78 10.58 3.29
CA ALA A 488 8.80 9.31 2.58
C ALA A 488 8.76 9.49 1.06
N MET A 489 7.96 10.46 0.60
CA MET A 489 7.88 10.85 -0.81
C MET A 489 9.06 11.72 -1.27
N ARG A 490 10.09 11.93 -0.44
CA ARG A 490 11.25 12.81 -0.68
C ARG A 490 10.87 14.26 -0.94
N GLY A 491 9.73 14.67 -0.41
CA GLY A 491 9.23 16.03 -0.43
C GLY A 491 9.53 16.79 0.86
N ARG A 492 8.85 17.90 1.04
CA ARG A 492 9.00 18.77 2.22
C ARG A 492 7.65 19.35 2.63
N LEU A 493 7.37 19.38 3.93
CA LEU A 493 6.23 20.09 4.50
C LEU A 493 6.73 21.30 5.28
N THR A 494 6.19 22.48 5.00
CA THR A 494 6.53 23.73 5.71
C THR A 494 5.26 24.40 6.19
N ILE A 495 5.39 25.26 7.20
CA ILE A 495 4.31 26.04 7.78
C ILE A 495 4.72 27.51 7.88
N SER A 496 3.78 28.39 7.59
CA SER A 496 3.84 29.81 7.93
C SER A 496 2.51 30.18 8.60
N SER A 497 2.56 30.65 9.85
CA SER A 497 1.33 30.94 10.60
C SER A 497 1.57 32.06 11.61
N GLU A 498 0.52 32.88 11.78
CA GLU A 498 0.51 33.93 12.80
C GLU A 498 -0.82 33.88 13.56
N THR A 499 -0.75 33.99 14.89
CA THR A 499 -1.93 33.90 15.75
C THR A 499 -2.94 34.99 15.41
N GLY A 500 -4.16 34.60 15.10
CA GLY A 500 -5.27 35.49 14.72
C GLY A 500 -5.33 35.86 13.23
N PHE A 501 -4.33 35.47 12.41
CA PHE A 501 -4.28 35.73 10.97
C PHE A 501 -4.44 34.46 10.11
N GLY A 502 -4.32 33.27 10.72
CA GLY A 502 -4.44 31.98 10.05
C GLY A 502 -3.12 31.26 9.84
N SER A 503 -3.19 30.20 9.01
CA SER A 503 -2.02 29.34 8.73
C SER A 503 -1.92 29.03 7.25
N GLN A 504 -0.70 28.83 6.79
CA GLN A 504 -0.38 28.33 5.47
C GLN A 504 0.51 27.12 5.64
N PHE A 505 0.01 25.94 5.24
CA PHE A 505 0.78 24.73 5.12
C PHE A 505 1.17 24.52 3.66
N CYS A 506 2.42 24.24 3.41
CA CYS A 506 2.96 24.06 2.06
C CYS A 506 3.67 22.70 1.98
N ALA A 507 3.12 21.79 1.16
CA ALA A 507 3.71 20.51 0.82
C ALA A 507 4.35 20.60 -0.58
N GLU A 508 5.65 20.41 -0.64
CA GLU A 508 6.44 20.32 -1.87
C GLU A 508 6.77 18.86 -2.13
N LEU A 509 6.22 18.30 -3.20
CA LEU A 509 6.34 16.88 -3.52
C LEU A 509 7.01 16.68 -4.89
N PRO A 510 8.02 15.80 -5.03
CA PRO A 510 8.67 15.51 -6.30
C PRO A 510 7.80 14.56 -7.15
N LEU A 511 6.66 15.06 -7.63
CA LEU A 511 5.75 14.34 -8.50
C LEU A 511 6.00 14.79 -9.95
N PRO A 512 6.74 14.02 -10.76
CA PRO A 512 7.09 14.43 -12.10
C PRO A 512 5.86 14.48 -13.01
N CYS A 513 5.84 15.46 -13.90
CA CYS A 513 4.79 15.60 -14.92
C CYS A 513 4.83 14.42 -15.88
N HIS A 514 3.68 13.74 -16.05
CA HIS A 514 3.55 12.63 -16.98
C HIS A 514 2.93 13.06 -18.32
N THR A 515 1.92 13.93 -18.27
CA THR A 515 1.23 14.41 -19.47
C THR A 515 0.88 15.88 -19.31
N ARG A 516 1.14 16.66 -20.38
CA ARG A 516 0.78 18.07 -20.37
C ARG A 516 -0.71 18.24 -20.57
N ALA A 517 -1.32 19.19 -19.83
CA ALA A 517 -2.73 19.50 -19.98
C ALA A 517 -3.01 20.03 -21.41
N LEU A 518 -4.03 19.47 -22.05
CA LEU A 518 -4.60 20.06 -23.25
C LEU A 518 -5.49 21.22 -22.81
N ALA A 519 -5.24 22.40 -23.36
CA ALA A 519 -6.11 23.54 -23.09
C ALA A 519 -7.54 23.20 -23.54
N PRO A 520 -8.57 23.47 -22.74
CA PRO A 520 -9.95 23.30 -23.15
C PRO A 520 -10.26 24.20 -24.36
N ALA A 521 -11.26 23.84 -25.15
CA ALA A 521 -11.67 24.62 -26.30
C ALA A 521 -12.03 26.06 -25.87
N PRO A 522 -11.55 27.10 -26.57
CA PRO A 522 -11.82 28.46 -26.13
C PRO A 522 -13.30 28.80 -26.22
N LEU A 523 -13.83 29.39 -25.15
CA LEU A 523 -15.17 29.92 -25.06
C LEU A 523 -15.17 31.42 -25.52
N ARG A 524 -16.33 31.95 -25.86
CA ARG A 524 -16.52 33.39 -26.16
C ARG A 524 -17.65 33.92 -25.33
N GLY A 525 -17.44 35.06 -24.68
CA GLY A 525 -18.46 35.73 -23.87
C GLY A 525 -17.85 36.61 -22.80
N LYS A 526 -18.69 37.41 -22.20
CA LYS A 526 -18.37 38.39 -21.15
C LYS A 526 -18.95 37.92 -19.83
N ILE A 527 -18.10 37.66 -18.87
CA ILE A 527 -18.49 37.21 -17.54
C ILE A 527 -18.35 38.40 -16.56
N LEU A 528 -19.43 38.70 -15.86
CA LEU A 528 -19.41 39.64 -14.74
C LEU A 528 -19.46 38.87 -13.43
N ALA A 529 -18.40 38.99 -12.66
CA ALA A 529 -18.39 38.48 -11.28
C ALA A 529 -18.81 39.59 -10.30
N ILE A 530 -19.80 39.30 -9.46
CA ILE A 530 -20.23 40.20 -8.39
C ILE A 530 -19.86 39.53 -7.08
N THR A 531 -18.67 39.82 -6.61
CA THR A 531 -18.05 39.18 -5.43
C THR A 531 -17.15 40.19 -4.72
N PRO A 532 -16.90 40.04 -3.40
CA PRO A 532 -15.89 40.84 -2.71
C PRO A 532 -14.53 40.71 -3.41
N ALA A 533 -13.75 41.81 -3.45
CA ALA A 533 -12.45 41.82 -4.11
C ALA A 533 -11.45 40.81 -3.49
N SER A 534 -11.61 40.48 -2.22
CA SER A 534 -10.78 39.52 -1.47
C SER A 534 -11.33 38.10 -1.45
N SER A 535 -12.38 37.78 -2.22
CA SER A 535 -12.97 36.45 -2.23
C SER A 535 -12.11 35.47 -3.03
N GLY A 536 -12.07 34.21 -2.57
CA GLY A 536 -11.42 33.14 -3.30
C GLY A 536 -12.09 32.86 -4.64
N LEU A 537 -13.39 33.03 -4.73
CA LEU A 537 -14.15 32.93 -5.98
C LEU A 537 -13.64 33.93 -7.01
N ALA A 538 -13.40 35.19 -6.61
CA ALA A 538 -12.87 36.22 -7.50
C ALA A 538 -11.48 35.81 -8.06
N GLU A 539 -10.61 35.35 -7.19
CA GLU A 539 -9.26 34.86 -7.56
C GLU A 539 -9.34 33.67 -8.52
N LEU A 540 -10.22 32.70 -8.25
CA LEU A 540 -10.49 31.55 -9.12
C LEU A 540 -10.94 31.98 -10.52
N LEU A 541 -11.93 32.81 -10.59
CA LEU A 541 -12.50 33.29 -11.87
C LEU A 541 -11.47 34.11 -12.65
N GLN A 542 -10.72 34.98 -11.98
CA GLN A 542 -9.65 35.76 -12.61
C GLN A 542 -8.53 34.86 -13.21
N SER A 543 -8.26 33.76 -12.59
CA SER A 543 -7.21 32.82 -13.09
C SER A 543 -7.70 31.97 -14.27
N LEU A 544 -8.95 31.50 -14.24
CA LEU A 544 -9.47 30.52 -15.20
C LEU A 544 -10.11 31.15 -16.45
N LEU A 545 -10.94 32.17 -16.27
CA LEU A 545 -11.79 32.71 -17.36
C LEU A 545 -10.97 33.25 -18.55
N PRO A 546 -9.90 34.03 -18.34
CA PRO A 546 -9.04 34.48 -19.45
C PRO A 546 -8.38 33.35 -20.21
N VAL A 547 -7.96 32.27 -19.52
CA VAL A 547 -7.35 31.08 -20.15
C VAL A 547 -8.37 30.34 -21.02
N TRP A 548 -9.64 30.39 -20.65
CA TRP A 548 -10.74 29.83 -21.46
C TRP A 548 -11.21 30.77 -22.56
N GLY A 549 -10.60 31.95 -22.73
CA GLY A 549 -10.93 32.91 -23.78
C GLY A 549 -12.11 33.83 -23.47
N LEU A 550 -12.52 33.90 -22.20
CA LEU A 550 -13.63 34.72 -21.74
C LEU A 550 -13.17 36.10 -21.25
N GLU A 551 -13.92 37.13 -21.57
CA GLU A 551 -13.72 38.48 -20.99
C GLU A 551 -14.23 38.46 -19.54
N TYR A 552 -13.39 38.83 -18.58
CA TYR A 552 -13.71 38.85 -17.18
C TYR A 552 -13.76 40.26 -16.63
N ALA A 553 -14.83 40.60 -15.96
CA ALA A 553 -14.99 41.86 -15.20
C ALA A 553 -15.47 41.54 -13.78
N GLN A 554 -14.84 42.14 -12.78
CA GLN A 554 -15.26 42.02 -11.38
C GLN A 554 -15.88 43.35 -10.93
N ARG A 555 -16.93 43.25 -10.13
CA ARG A 555 -17.57 44.36 -9.43
C ARG A 555 -17.90 43.94 -8.01
N THR A 556 -17.90 44.89 -7.11
CA THR A 556 -18.46 44.74 -5.77
C THR A 556 -19.94 45.10 -5.78
N ILE A 557 -20.65 44.77 -4.70
CA ILE A 557 -22.09 45.06 -4.55
C ILE A 557 -22.39 46.57 -4.69
N ASP A 558 -21.46 47.40 -4.23
CA ASP A 558 -21.62 48.87 -4.19
C ASP A 558 -21.27 49.56 -5.53
N ASP A 559 -20.72 48.81 -6.49
CA ASP A 559 -20.32 49.35 -7.78
C ASP A 559 -21.51 49.54 -8.72
N SER A 560 -21.53 50.66 -9.46
CA SER A 560 -22.54 50.90 -10.50
C SER A 560 -22.40 49.90 -11.64
N LEU A 561 -23.50 49.23 -11.98
CA LEU A 561 -23.61 48.32 -13.12
C LEU A 561 -23.95 48.99 -14.45
N LEU A 562 -24.03 50.32 -14.48
CA LEU A 562 -24.35 51.10 -15.67
C LEU A 562 -23.28 50.87 -16.77
N GLY A 563 -23.74 50.40 -17.94
CA GLY A 563 -22.89 50.22 -19.13
C GLY A 563 -22.21 48.84 -19.29
N VAL A 564 -22.47 47.86 -18.41
CA VAL A 564 -21.98 46.51 -18.57
C VAL A 564 -23.11 45.60 -19.05
N THR A 565 -22.92 44.97 -20.21
CA THR A 565 -23.82 43.94 -20.75
C THR A 565 -23.11 42.58 -20.70
N PRO A 566 -23.15 41.85 -19.57
CA PRO A 566 -22.55 40.54 -19.47
C PRO A 566 -23.41 39.46 -20.14
N ASP A 567 -22.79 38.42 -20.62
CA ASP A 567 -23.47 37.23 -21.13
C ASP A 567 -23.84 36.27 -19.98
N VAL A 568 -23.04 36.25 -18.89
CA VAL A 568 -23.32 35.49 -17.66
C VAL A 568 -22.87 36.32 -16.45
N VAL A 569 -23.64 36.25 -15.38
CA VAL A 569 -23.26 36.79 -14.07
C VAL A 569 -22.92 35.65 -13.12
N ILE A 570 -21.81 35.76 -12.42
CA ILE A 570 -21.41 34.82 -11.37
C ILE A 570 -21.36 35.56 -10.04
N THR A 571 -22.03 35.04 -9.02
CA THR A 571 -22.04 35.68 -7.69
C THR A 571 -22.13 34.66 -6.56
N ASP A 572 -21.58 35.01 -5.41
CA ASP A 572 -21.72 34.27 -4.16
C ASP A 572 -22.66 34.95 -3.14
N CYS A 573 -23.30 36.05 -3.57
CA CYS A 573 -24.22 36.81 -2.75
C CYS A 573 -25.67 36.66 -3.23
N PRO A 574 -26.50 35.84 -2.58
CA PRO A 574 -27.91 35.69 -2.96
C PRO A 574 -28.74 36.98 -2.77
N GLU A 575 -28.39 37.78 -1.77
CA GLU A 575 -29.13 39.02 -1.45
C GLU A 575 -29.06 40.07 -2.57
N CYS A 576 -27.95 40.10 -3.30
CA CYS A 576 -27.74 41.01 -4.43
C CYS A 576 -28.64 40.71 -5.63
N LEU A 577 -29.05 39.44 -5.79
CA LEU A 577 -29.75 38.97 -6.97
C LEU A 577 -31.15 39.64 -7.14
N PHE A 578 -31.86 39.85 -6.04
CA PHE A 578 -33.19 40.47 -6.07
C PHE A 578 -33.14 41.94 -6.53
N GLY A 579 -32.04 42.64 -6.23
CA GLY A 579 -31.80 44.02 -6.71
C GLY A 579 -31.30 44.11 -8.14
N LEU A 580 -30.60 43.08 -8.62
CA LEU A 580 -29.96 43.07 -9.94
C LEU A 580 -30.88 42.54 -11.04
N ARG A 581 -31.80 41.64 -10.75
CA ARG A 581 -32.66 40.98 -11.75
C ARG A 581 -33.49 41.91 -12.62
N PRO A 582 -34.09 43.00 -12.11
CA PRO A 582 -34.82 43.91 -12.96
C PRO A 582 -33.99 44.60 -14.04
N THR A 583 -32.68 44.68 -13.84
CA THR A 583 -31.74 45.38 -14.73
C THR A 583 -30.95 44.45 -15.65
N LEU A 584 -30.80 43.17 -15.29
CA LEU A 584 -30.00 42.21 -16.02
C LEU A 584 -30.85 40.99 -16.43
N GLY A 585 -31.22 40.89 -17.70
CA GLY A 585 -31.91 39.69 -18.27
C GLY A 585 -31.04 38.49 -18.49
N THR A 586 -29.77 38.50 -18.06
CA THR A 586 -28.72 37.50 -18.34
C THR A 586 -28.80 36.31 -17.40
N PRO A 587 -28.32 35.12 -17.82
CA PRO A 587 -28.15 33.95 -16.97
C PRO A 587 -27.26 34.25 -15.76
N ILE A 588 -27.62 33.68 -14.60
CA ILE A 588 -26.90 33.84 -13.34
C ILE A 588 -26.42 32.48 -12.84
N LEU A 589 -25.17 32.41 -12.47
CA LEU A 589 -24.59 31.29 -11.71
C LEU A 589 -24.39 31.77 -10.27
N LEU A 590 -25.21 31.23 -9.36
CA LEU A 590 -25.08 31.48 -7.92
C LEU A 590 -24.23 30.42 -7.28
N VAL A 591 -23.17 30.85 -6.60
CA VAL A 591 -22.26 29.97 -5.87
C VAL A 591 -22.63 30.01 -4.38
N THR A 592 -23.06 28.88 -3.84
CA THR A 592 -23.53 28.77 -2.44
C THR A 592 -22.63 27.89 -1.58
N ALA A 593 -22.77 27.98 -0.27
CA ALA A 593 -22.22 26.98 0.61
C ALA A 593 -22.94 25.64 0.41
N TYR A 594 -22.28 24.53 0.71
CA TYR A 594 -22.88 23.19 0.61
C TYR A 594 -24.16 23.11 1.46
N GLY A 595 -25.25 22.63 0.85
CA GLY A 595 -26.56 22.52 1.50
C GLY A 595 -27.34 23.83 1.67
N SER A 596 -26.79 24.96 1.24
CA SER A 596 -27.43 26.31 1.37
C SER A 596 -28.01 26.81 0.04
N PHE A 597 -28.74 25.93 -0.66
CA PHE A 597 -29.41 26.32 -1.90
C PHE A 597 -30.66 27.16 -1.63
N LEU A 598 -30.93 28.12 -2.53
CA LEU A 598 -32.18 28.87 -2.49
C LEU A 598 -33.37 27.94 -2.67
N PRO A 599 -34.51 28.21 -1.98
CA PRO A 599 -35.76 27.50 -2.21
C PRO A 599 -36.19 27.55 -3.67
N SER A 600 -36.88 26.50 -4.14
CA SER A 600 -37.30 26.40 -5.55
C SER A 600 -38.17 27.57 -6.02
N GLU A 601 -39.00 28.18 -5.14
CA GLU A 601 -39.81 29.31 -5.44
C GLU A 601 -38.96 30.57 -5.73
N GLU A 602 -37.96 30.84 -4.89
CA GLU A 602 -37.05 31.98 -5.06
C GLU A 602 -36.13 31.76 -6.27
N ALA A 603 -35.63 30.53 -6.48
CA ALA A 603 -34.82 30.19 -7.64
C ALA A 603 -35.60 30.39 -8.96
N THR A 604 -36.89 30.07 -8.99
CA THR A 604 -37.76 30.25 -10.16
C THR A 604 -38.01 31.74 -10.45
N ALA A 605 -38.16 32.57 -9.42
CA ALA A 605 -38.30 34.03 -9.58
C ALA A 605 -37.03 34.68 -10.15
N LEU A 606 -35.88 34.05 -9.97
CA LEU A 606 -34.59 34.54 -10.45
C LEU A 606 -34.13 33.84 -11.75
N ALA A 607 -34.97 33.06 -12.42
CA ALA A 607 -34.64 32.37 -13.64
C ALA A 607 -34.25 33.29 -14.81
N PRO A 608 -33.26 32.93 -15.68
CA PRO A 608 -32.43 31.71 -15.63
C PRO A 608 -31.34 31.79 -14.55
N LEU A 609 -31.50 30.99 -13.51
CA LEU A 609 -30.57 30.86 -12.40
C LEU A 609 -30.05 29.43 -12.32
N GLN A 610 -28.74 29.26 -12.27
CA GLN A 610 -28.07 28.00 -11.92
C GLN A 610 -27.45 28.14 -10.54
N GLN A 611 -27.54 27.12 -9.71
CA GLN A 611 -26.93 27.10 -8.38
C GLN A 611 -25.87 26.02 -8.31
N GLN A 612 -24.71 26.37 -7.76
CA GLN A 612 -23.61 25.44 -7.58
C GLN A 612 -23.00 25.61 -6.19
N ALA A 613 -22.75 24.48 -5.51
CA ALA A 613 -22.11 24.52 -4.20
C ALA A 613 -20.59 24.75 -4.32
N ARG A 614 -20.01 25.42 -3.32
CA ARG A 614 -18.56 25.51 -3.12
C ARG A 614 -17.98 24.19 -2.59
N PRO A 615 -16.72 23.82 -2.97
CA PRO A 615 -15.83 24.49 -3.93
C PRO A 615 -16.24 24.21 -5.38
N LEU A 616 -15.98 25.17 -6.26
CA LEU A 616 -16.23 25.04 -7.68
C LEU A 616 -15.13 24.16 -8.33
N ALA A 617 -15.51 23.02 -8.87
CA ALA A 617 -14.61 22.22 -9.70
C ALA A 617 -14.47 22.85 -11.09
N ARG A 618 -13.24 22.96 -11.59
CA ARG A 618 -12.89 23.59 -12.88
C ARG A 618 -13.70 23.03 -14.04
N ASN A 619 -13.77 21.70 -14.14
CA ASN A 619 -14.50 21.02 -15.21
C ASN A 619 -16.00 21.32 -15.15
N ALA A 620 -16.61 21.31 -13.96
CA ALA A 620 -18.03 21.59 -13.78
C ALA A 620 -18.35 23.06 -14.16
N LEU A 621 -17.50 24.00 -13.72
CA LEU A 621 -17.65 25.41 -14.07
C LEU A 621 -17.50 25.63 -15.58
N TYR A 622 -16.50 25.02 -16.22
CA TYR A 622 -16.29 25.11 -17.67
C TYR A 622 -17.50 24.58 -18.44
N GLN A 623 -18.01 23.40 -18.08
CA GLN A 623 -19.19 22.81 -18.74
C GLN A 623 -20.45 23.65 -18.55
N ASN A 624 -20.67 24.20 -17.34
CA ASN A 624 -21.80 25.09 -17.10
C ASN A 624 -21.73 26.36 -17.95
N LEU A 625 -20.56 27.00 -18.01
CA LEU A 625 -20.36 28.17 -18.86
C LEU A 625 -20.49 27.85 -20.35
N ARG A 626 -19.97 26.72 -20.79
CA ARG A 626 -20.13 26.27 -22.18
C ARG A 626 -21.57 26.05 -22.54
N ARG A 627 -22.36 25.37 -21.71
CA ARG A 627 -23.80 25.16 -21.94
C ARG A 627 -24.57 26.49 -22.01
N THR A 628 -24.19 27.44 -21.16
CA THR A 628 -24.89 28.74 -21.10
C THR A 628 -24.52 29.66 -22.27
N LEU A 629 -23.23 29.68 -22.66
CA LEU A 629 -22.71 30.62 -23.68
C LEU A 629 -22.83 30.08 -25.12
N GLN A 630 -22.85 28.75 -25.29
CA GLN A 630 -22.82 28.09 -26.60
C GLN A 630 -23.85 26.94 -26.66
N PRO A 631 -25.16 27.23 -26.50
CA PRO A 631 -26.19 26.18 -26.48
C PRO A 631 -26.26 25.36 -27.78
N ASP A 632 -25.95 25.96 -28.93
CA ASP A 632 -25.99 25.30 -30.24
C ASP A 632 -24.92 24.21 -30.44
N LEU A 633 -23.80 24.29 -29.72
CA LEU A 633 -22.72 23.26 -29.71
C LEU A 633 -22.91 22.20 -28.60
N ALA A 634 -23.70 22.52 -27.59
CA ALA A 634 -24.00 21.62 -26.47
C ALA A 634 -24.99 20.50 -26.90
N THR A 635 -25.84 20.75 -27.88
CA THR A 635 -26.90 19.82 -28.32
C THR A 635 -26.37 18.58 -29.02
N ILE A 636 -25.10 18.54 -29.44
CA ILE A 636 -24.51 17.34 -30.10
C ILE A 636 -23.78 16.43 -29.12
N SER A 637 -23.30 16.95 -27.98
CA SER A 637 -22.52 16.17 -26.98
C SER A 637 -23.30 15.85 -25.70
N ASP A 638 -24.28 16.67 -25.33
CA ASP A 638 -24.96 16.59 -24.03
C ASP A 638 -26.33 15.88 -24.09
N ALA A 639 -26.85 15.55 -25.28
CA ALA A 639 -28.05 14.71 -25.43
C ALA A 639 -27.87 13.29 -24.86
N GLN A 640 -26.67 12.96 -24.38
CA GLN A 640 -26.37 11.68 -23.76
C GLN A 640 -26.24 11.73 -22.22
N LEU A 641 -26.37 12.88 -21.56
CA LEU A 641 -26.07 12.98 -20.09
C LEU A 641 -27.21 13.50 -19.21
N GLU A 642 -28.26 14.09 -19.72
CA GLU A 642 -29.40 14.54 -18.88
C GLU A 642 -30.75 14.24 -19.53
N THR A 643 -31.55 13.52 -18.82
CA THR A 643 -32.87 12.95 -19.09
C THR A 643 -32.78 11.52 -19.66
N SER A 644 -32.35 10.59 -18.83
CA SER A 644 -32.77 9.21 -19.04
C SER A 644 -34.18 9.05 -18.49
N PRO A 645 -35.19 8.74 -19.30
CA PRO A 645 -36.31 7.95 -18.83
C PRO A 645 -35.70 6.69 -18.20
N SER A 646 -36.39 6.06 -17.26
CA SER A 646 -35.95 4.83 -16.62
C SER A 646 -35.51 3.79 -17.67
N ILE A 647 -34.26 3.84 -18.10
CA ILE A 647 -33.71 2.88 -19.05
C ILE A 647 -33.47 1.61 -18.24
N GLN A 648 -34.36 0.63 -18.40
CA GLN A 648 -34.05 -0.73 -17.97
C GLN A 648 -32.91 -1.24 -18.85
N ARG A 649 -31.67 -1.20 -18.32
CA ARG A 649 -30.47 -1.66 -19.04
C ARG A 649 -30.42 -3.17 -19.23
N GLY A 650 -30.99 -3.94 -18.31
CA GLY A 650 -30.96 -5.39 -18.34
C GLY A 650 -30.95 -5.99 -16.94
N ARG A 651 -30.93 -7.31 -16.87
CA ARG A 651 -30.92 -8.06 -15.61
C ARG A 651 -29.51 -8.59 -15.31
N VAL A 652 -28.97 -8.23 -14.16
CA VAL A 652 -27.63 -8.58 -13.71
C VAL A 652 -27.70 -9.53 -12.52
N LEU A 653 -27.00 -10.65 -12.59
CA LEU A 653 -26.76 -11.52 -11.45
C LEU A 653 -25.49 -11.05 -10.74
N LEU A 654 -25.62 -10.59 -9.52
CA LEU A 654 -24.50 -10.21 -8.65
C LEU A 654 -24.21 -11.36 -7.68
N VAL A 655 -23.04 -11.93 -7.78
CA VAL A 655 -22.59 -13.02 -6.91
C VAL A 655 -21.46 -12.51 -6.02
N GLU A 656 -21.75 -12.40 -4.73
CA GLU A 656 -20.86 -11.79 -3.72
C GLU A 656 -21.21 -12.39 -2.36
N ASP A 657 -20.26 -12.79 -1.58
CA ASP A 657 -20.50 -13.41 -0.26
C ASP A 657 -20.69 -12.41 0.87
N ASN A 658 -20.17 -11.19 0.71
CA ASN A 658 -20.24 -10.16 1.74
C ASN A 658 -21.53 -9.32 1.60
N PRO A 659 -22.44 -9.33 2.59
CA PRO A 659 -23.71 -8.59 2.52
C PRO A 659 -23.55 -7.08 2.32
N VAL A 660 -22.47 -6.49 2.82
CA VAL A 660 -22.19 -5.05 2.66
C VAL A 660 -21.83 -4.75 1.21
N ASN A 661 -20.97 -5.57 0.60
CA ASN A 661 -20.58 -5.44 -0.79
C ASN A 661 -21.80 -5.67 -1.72
N GLN A 662 -22.63 -6.66 -1.39
CA GLN A 662 -23.90 -6.91 -2.10
C GLN A 662 -24.77 -5.65 -2.13
N LEU A 663 -24.97 -5.00 -0.96
CA LEU A 663 -25.80 -3.81 -0.85
C LEU A 663 -25.25 -2.63 -1.65
N VAL A 664 -23.94 -2.39 -1.57
CA VAL A 664 -23.25 -1.31 -2.30
C VAL A 664 -23.33 -1.53 -3.80
N ALA A 665 -22.95 -2.72 -4.27
CA ALA A 665 -22.97 -3.05 -5.69
C ALA A 665 -24.40 -3.06 -6.26
N LYS A 666 -25.37 -3.63 -5.54
CA LYS A 666 -26.80 -3.58 -5.89
C LYS A 666 -27.30 -2.14 -5.97
N GLY A 667 -26.92 -1.28 -5.03
CA GLY A 667 -27.28 0.14 -5.06
C GLY A 667 -26.70 0.89 -6.25
N MET A 668 -25.44 0.61 -6.62
CA MET A 668 -24.79 1.18 -7.80
C MET A 668 -25.46 0.71 -9.10
N LEU A 669 -25.68 -0.59 -9.25
CA LEU A 669 -26.35 -1.20 -10.42
C LEU A 669 -27.78 -0.71 -10.58
N GLY A 670 -28.54 -0.59 -9.48
CA GLY A 670 -29.90 -0.06 -9.49
C GLY A 670 -29.95 1.40 -9.97
N LYS A 671 -29.00 2.24 -9.52
CA LYS A 671 -28.85 3.63 -10.01
C LYS A 671 -28.42 3.72 -11.48
N LEU A 672 -27.83 2.65 -12.03
CA LEU A 672 -27.47 2.54 -13.43
C LEU A 672 -28.58 1.90 -14.28
N GLY A 673 -29.76 1.65 -13.70
CA GLY A 673 -30.95 1.15 -14.38
C GLY A 673 -30.98 -0.36 -14.59
N CYS A 674 -30.21 -1.16 -13.85
CA CYS A 674 -30.19 -2.60 -13.93
C CYS A 674 -31.17 -3.23 -12.92
N ASP A 675 -31.83 -4.32 -13.33
CA ASP A 675 -32.55 -5.23 -12.44
C ASP A 675 -31.53 -6.22 -11.83
N VAL A 676 -31.41 -6.28 -10.51
CA VAL A 676 -30.31 -6.99 -9.83
C VAL A 676 -30.85 -8.10 -8.97
N ILE A 677 -30.47 -9.33 -9.30
CA ILE A 677 -30.63 -10.49 -8.45
C ILE A 677 -29.29 -10.80 -7.80
N VAL A 678 -29.31 -11.12 -6.50
CA VAL A 678 -28.09 -11.35 -5.71
C VAL A 678 -28.03 -12.83 -5.34
N ALA A 679 -26.83 -13.40 -5.42
CA ALA A 679 -26.50 -14.73 -4.92
C ALA A 679 -25.30 -14.62 -3.97
N ALA A 680 -25.28 -15.38 -2.87
CA ALA A 680 -24.24 -15.31 -1.86
C ALA A 680 -23.00 -16.18 -2.16
N HIS A 681 -23.11 -17.11 -3.10
CA HIS A 681 -22.01 -17.99 -3.52
C HIS A 681 -22.30 -18.63 -4.88
N GLY A 682 -21.28 -19.28 -5.45
CA GLY A 682 -21.36 -19.87 -6.80
C GLY A 682 -22.48 -20.89 -6.99
N ALA A 683 -22.80 -21.70 -5.98
CA ALA A 683 -23.89 -22.69 -6.09
C ALA A 683 -25.25 -22.01 -6.19
N GLU A 684 -25.50 -20.97 -5.40
CA GLU A 684 -26.75 -20.19 -5.49
C GLU A 684 -26.84 -19.46 -6.85
N ALA A 685 -25.71 -19.01 -7.39
CA ALA A 685 -25.66 -18.39 -8.71
C ALA A 685 -26.11 -19.37 -9.80
N LEU A 686 -25.69 -20.63 -9.72
CA LEU A 686 -26.13 -21.69 -10.65
C LEU A 686 -27.65 -21.93 -10.54
N ASP A 687 -28.17 -21.97 -9.31
CA ASP A 687 -29.62 -22.11 -9.07
C ASP A 687 -30.38 -20.92 -9.67
N GLN A 688 -29.92 -19.68 -9.48
CA GLN A 688 -30.57 -18.49 -10.04
C GLN A 688 -30.56 -18.49 -11.56
N LEU A 689 -29.49 -18.97 -12.19
CA LEU A 689 -29.38 -19.10 -13.63
C LEU A 689 -30.37 -20.13 -14.20
N GLU A 690 -30.81 -21.12 -13.43
CA GLU A 690 -31.84 -22.07 -13.88
C GLU A 690 -33.25 -21.46 -13.94
N TYR A 691 -33.55 -20.52 -13.06
CA TYR A 691 -34.88 -19.91 -12.92
C TYR A 691 -35.05 -18.58 -13.65
N HIS A 692 -33.95 -17.88 -13.90
CA HIS A 692 -33.95 -16.51 -14.43
C HIS A 692 -32.99 -16.35 -15.61
N ALA A 693 -33.39 -15.54 -16.58
CA ALA A 693 -32.49 -15.11 -17.65
C ALA A 693 -31.74 -13.83 -17.19
N PHE A 694 -30.44 -13.80 -17.43
CA PHE A 694 -29.56 -12.67 -17.11
C PHE A 694 -28.83 -12.20 -18.36
N ASP A 695 -28.56 -10.91 -18.43
CA ASP A 695 -27.75 -10.28 -19.48
C ASP A 695 -26.27 -10.23 -19.10
N LEU A 696 -25.94 -10.28 -17.81
CA LEU A 696 -24.58 -10.23 -17.27
C LEU A 696 -24.53 -10.91 -15.91
N VAL A 697 -23.40 -11.55 -15.61
CA VAL A 697 -23.05 -12.05 -14.28
C VAL A 697 -21.82 -11.30 -13.77
N LEU A 698 -21.93 -10.68 -12.60
CA LEU A 698 -20.81 -10.15 -11.83
C LEU A 698 -20.47 -11.17 -10.75
N MET A 699 -19.30 -11.80 -10.85
CA MET A 699 -18.91 -12.97 -10.07
C MET A 699 -17.69 -12.69 -9.20
N ASP A 700 -17.85 -12.70 -7.90
CA ASP A 700 -16.69 -12.68 -7.00
C ASP A 700 -15.84 -13.93 -7.19
N CYS A 701 -14.54 -13.75 -7.27
CA CYS A 701 -13.59 -14.85 -7.43
C CYS A 701 -13.48 -15.72 -6.19
N ASN A 702 -13.54 -15.11 -4.99
CA ASN A 702 -13.24 -15.77 -3.72
C ASN A 702 -14.46 -15.80 -2.80
N MET A 703 -15.19 -16.89 -2.82
CA MET A 703 -16.40 -17.08 -2.02
C MET A 703 -16.40 -18.45 -1.32
N PRO A 704 -17.05 -18.58 -0.17
CA PRO A 704 -17.24 -19.86 0.51
C PRO A 704 -18.20 -20.77 -0.29
N VAL A 705 -18.24 -22.05 0.03
CA VAL A 705 -19.10 -23.09 -0.56
C VAL A 705 -18.69 -23.44 -2.00
N MET A 706 -18.73 -22.49 -2.92
CA MET A 706 -18.29 -22.61 -4.31
C MET A 706 -17.70 -21.27 -4.75
N ASP A 707 -16.43 -21.28 -5.13
CA ASP A 707 -15.74 -20.09 -5.62
C ASP A 707 -16.19 -19.67 -7.03
N GLY A 708 -15.89 -18.44 -7.43
CA GLY A 708 -16.31 -17.91 -8.71
C GLY A 708 -15.65 -18.61 -9.90
N TYR A 709 -14.47 -19.15 -9.75
CA TYR A 709 -13.78 -19.90 -10.81
C TYR A 709 -14.48 -21.23 -11.08
N GLU A 710 -14.86 -21.94 -10.02
CA GLU A 710 -15.58 -23.20 -10.15
C GLU A 710 -16.99 -22.99 -10.69
N ALA A 711 -17.71 -21.98 -10.18
CA ALA A 711 -19.02 -21.60 -10.69
C ALA A 711 -18.97 -21.27 -12.20
N SER A 712 -18.00 -20.47 -12.62
CA SER A 712 -17.84 -20.09 -14.03
C SER A 712 -17.53 -21.31 -14.92
N ARG A 713 -16.66 -22.22 -14.47
CA ARG A 713 -16.38 -23.47 -15.19
C ARG A 713 -17.65 -24.30 -15.36
N GLN A 714 -18.46 -24.46 -14.32
CA GLN A 714 -19.70 -25.22 -14.37
C GLN A 714 -20.73 -24.55 -15.27
N ILE A 715 -20.87 -23.23 -15.26
CA ILE A 715 -21.71 -22.47 -16.18
C ILE A 715 -21.31 -22.78 -17.63
N ARG A 716 -20.01 -22.69 -17.95
CA ARG A 716 -19.51 -22.97 -19.31
C ARG A 716 -19.65 -24.45 -19.74
N GLN A 717 -19.34 -25.36 -18.82
CA GLN A 717 -19.45 -26.81 -19.06
C GLN A 717 -20.91 -27.28 -19.29
N SER A 718 -21.87 -26.61 -18.66
CA SER A 718 -23.28 -26.92 -18.83
C SER A 718 -23.76 -26.73 -20.27
N GLY A 719 -23.09 -25.90 -21.08
CA GLY A 719 -23.44 -25.53 -22.44
C GLY A 719 -24.77 -24.78 -22.59
N ARG A 720 -25.45 -24.46 -21.48
CA ARG A 720 -26.76 -23.78 -21.48
C ARG A 720 -26.65 -22.27 -21.70
N TRP A 721 -25.55 -21.67 -21.30
CA TRP A 721 -25.32 -20.21 -21.37
C TRP A 721 -23.98 -19.91 -22.04
N PRO A 722 -23.76 -20.26 -23.31
CA PRO A 722 -22.46 -20.09 -23.97
C PRO A 722 -22.07 -18.62 -24.13
N ASP A 723 -23.06 -17.76 -24.39
CA ASP A 723 -22.84 -16.33 -24.70
C ASP A 723 -23.06 -15.40 -23.50
N LEU A 724 -23.44 -15.92 -22.33
CA LEU A 724 -23.65 -15.10 -21.12
C LEU A 724 -22.32 -14.52 -20.65
N PRO A 725 -22.15 -13.19 -20.63
CA PRO A 725 -20.92 -12.59 -20.12
C PRO A 725 -20.82 -12.80 -18.62
N ILE A 726 -19.65 -13.27 -18.18
CA ILE A 726 -19.30 -13.43 -16.76
C ILE A 726 -18.10 -12.53 -16.50
N VAL A 727 -18.26 -11.53 -15.66
CA VAL A 727 -17.22 -10.60 -15.27
C VAL A 727 -16.76 -10.92 -13.87
N ALA A 728 -15.46 -11.16 -13.71
CA ALA A 728 -14.84 -11.41 -12.42
C ALA A 728 -14.80 -10.15 -11.57
N LEU A 729 -15.19 -10.24 -10.31
CA LEU A 729 -14.91 -9.24 -9.28
C LEU A 729 -13.70 -9.72 -8.50
N THR A 730 -12.54 -9.05 -8.61
CA THR A 730 -11.27 -9.49 -8.04
C THR A 730 -10.67 -8.46 -7.09
N ALA A 731 -10.02 -8.91 -6.03
CA ALA A 731 -9.28 -8.03 -5.11
C ALA A 731 -7.95 -7.53 -5.70
N ASN A 732 -7.44 -8.15 -6.77
CA ASN A 732 -6.14 -7.83 -7.34
C ASN A 732 -6.16 -7.91 -8.88
N ALA A 733 -5.68 -6.87 -9.54
CA ALA A 733 -5.66 -6.77 -11.01
C ALA A 733 -4.38 -7.33 -11.65
N MET A 734 -3.58 -8.16 -10.95
CA MET A 734 -2.31 -8.71 -11.44
C MET A 734 -2.49 -9.68 -12.61
N SER A 735 -1.47 -9.79 -13.45
CA SER A 735 -1.46 -10.59 -14.69
C SER A 735 -1.83 -12.06 -14.48
N GLU A 736 -1.40 -12.67 -13.37
CA GLU A 736 -1.68 -14.08 -13.05
C GLU A 736 -3.16 -14.34 -12.76
N GLU A 737 -3.84 -13.40 -12.10
CA GLU A 737 -5.26 -13.53 -11.78
C GLU A 737 -6.15 -13.37 -13.02
N ARG A 738 -5.72 -12.53 -13.97
CA ARG A 738 -6.37 -12.41 -15.28
C ARG A 738 -6.33 -13.71 -16.09
N GLU A 739 -5.19 -14.40 -16.08
CA GLU A 739 -5.06 -15.69 -16.74
C GLU A 739 -5.93 -16.75 -16.10
N ARG A 740 -6.05 -16.77 -14.77
CA ARG A 740 -6.95 -17.67 -14.04
C ARG A 740 -8.42 -17.41 -14.36
N CYS A 741 -8.85 -16.15 -14.44
CA CYS A 741 -10.21 -15.78 -14.84
C CYS A 741 -10.52 -16.27 -16.26
N ARG A 742 -9.62 -16.04 -17.21
CA ARG A 742 -9.78 -16.53 -18.60
C ARG A 742 -9.83 -18.05 -18.69
N ALA A 743 -8.97 -18.74 -17.95
CA ALA A 743 -8.95 -20.20 -17.91
C ALA A 743 -10.22 -20.79 -17.30
N ALA A 744 -10.91 -20.05 -16.42
CA ALA A 744 -12.23 -20.41 -15.87
C ALA A 744 -13.40 -20.09 -16.82
N GLY A 745 -13.16 -19.45 -17.95
CA GLY A 745 -14.20 -19.08 -18.94
C GLY A 745 -14.91 -17.76 -18.65
N MET A 746 -14.32 -16.90 -17.81
CA MET A 746 -14.83 -15.55 -17.57
C MET A 746 -14.50 -14.63 -18.74
N SER A 747 -15.41 -13.68 -19.03
CA SER A 747 -15.35 -12.80 -20.20
C SER A 747 -14.51 -11.56 -19.95
N ASP A 748 -14.54 -11.03 -18.71
CA ASP A 748 -13.84 -9.81 -18.31
C ASP A 748 -13.60 -9.79 -16.79
N TYR A 749 -12.98 -8.74 -16.27
CA TYR A 749 -12.73 -8.57 -14.84
C TYR A 749 -12.91 -7.11 -14.42
N LEU A 750 -13.26 -6.89 -13.12
CA LEU A 750 -13.37 -5.60 -12.46
C LEU A 750 -12.70 -5.70 -11.08
N ALA A 751 -11.74 -4.81 -10.83
CA ALA A 751 -11.01 -4.79 -9.55
C ALA A 751 -11.86 -4.18 -8.42
N LYS A 752 -11.85 -4.80 -7.25
CA LYS A 752 -12.44 -4.26 -6.02
C LYS A 752 -11.42 -3.42 -5.26
N PRO A 753 -11.82 -2.24 -4.71
CA PRO A 753 -13.12 -1.60 -4.80
C PRO A 753 -13.29 -0.86 -6.13
N PHE A 754 -14.40 -1.07 -6.82
CA PHE A 754 -14.70 -0.43 -8.09
C PHE A 754 -15.57 0.83 -7.91
N ARG A 755 -15.43 1.77 -8.84
CA ARG A 755 -16.20 3.01 -8.89
C ARG A 755 -17.44 2.84 -9.77
N ARG A 756 -18.41 3.76 -9.57
CA ARG A 756 -19.64 3.77 -10.37
C ARG A 756 -19.36 3.94 -11.87
N GLU A 757 -18.38 4.76 -12.22
CA GLU A 757 -17.96 5.05 -13.60
C GLU A 757 -17.36 3.82 -14.28
N GLU A 758 -16.55 3.04 -13.56
CA GLU A 758 -15.94 1.80 -14.04
C GLU A 758 -17.01 0.74 -14.27
N LEU A 759 -17.96 0.63 -13.33
CA LEU A 759 -19.10 -0.27 -13.46
C LEU A 759 -20.00 0.16 -14.61
N ALA A 760 -20.24 1.46 -14.82
CA ALA A 760 -21.02 1.99 -15.94
C ALA A 760 -20.37 1.68 -17.29
N ALA A 761 -19.05 1.89 -17.41
CA ALA A 761 -18.28 1.58 -18.63
C ALA A 761 -18.35 0.08 -18.97
N LEU A 762 -18.23 -0.77 -17.95
CA LEU A 762 -18.35 -2.23 -18.12
C LEU A 762 -19.76 -2.64 -18.55
N LEU A 763 -20.80 -2.04 -18.00
CA LEU A 763 -22.19 -2.29 -18.42
C LEU A 763 -22.42 -1.83 -19.85
N ASP A 764 -21.86 -0.69 -20.28
CA ASP A 764 -21.97 -0.20 -21.66
C ASP A 764 -21.30 -1.15 -22.66
N GLN A 765 -20.23 -1.82 -22.24
CA GLN A 765 -19.53 -2.81 -23.06
C GLN A 765 -20.33 -4.11 -23.22
N TRP A 766 -20.94 -4.63 -22.14
CA TRP A 766 -21.53 -5.97 -22.12
C TRP A 766 -23.06 -6.00 -22.23
N ILE A 767 -23.72 -4.90 -21.83
CA ILE A 767 -25.19 -4.74 -21.95
C ILE A 767 -25.46 -3.46 -22.75
N PRO A 768 -25.30 -3.46 -24.08
CA PRO A 768 -25.60 -2.27 -24.87
C PRO A 768 -27.08 -1.89 -24.70
N THR A 769 -27.32 -0.61 -24.44
CA THR A 769 -28.65 -0.04 -24.28
C THR A 769 -29.50 -0.36 -25.51
N LYS A 770 -30.53 -1.17 -25.34
CA LYS A 770 -31.55 -1.35 -26.38
C LYS A 770 -32.29 -0.01 -26.48
N THR A 771 -31.95 0.80 -27.48
CA THR A 771 -32.84 1.87 -27.92
C THR A 771 -34.15 1.21 -28.35
N ALA A 772 -35.24 1.47 -27.67
CA ALA A 772 -36.56 1.06 -28.08
C ALA A 772 -36.85 1.65 -29.48
N PRO A 773 -37.48 0.88 -30.39
CA PRO A 773 -37.79 1.32 -31.75
C PRO A 773 -38.78 2.48 -31.78
#